data_1d3ee7b4e85138ca2817d52ef5069005
#
_entry.id   1d3ee7b4e85138ca2817d52ef5069005
#
_cell.length_a   1.000
_cell.length_b   1.000
_cell.length_c   1.000
_cell.angle_alpha   90.00
_cell.angle_beta   90.00
_cell.angle_gamma   90.00
#
_symmetry.space_group_name_H-M   'P 1'
#
loop_
_entity.id
_entity.type
_entity.pdbx_description
1 polymer ?
#
loop_
_entity_poly.entity_id
_entity_poly.type
_entity_poly.pdbx_seq_one_letter_code
_entity_poly.pdbx_strand_id
1 'polypeptide(L)'
;MKRRTLYILTGSTLAVILIGAITISVLKQENTDGTNIFSSDASILNKGALKELPQKAASTASLDRLADDVTPPTNSWISGLALQEKPLAVFPMPYSLQALDTGFEVGLPTITSDTKTITGGHTAGINAKVQNATQFKLSRFDKTSATLTYSNGDERLGKLTVAQGSPYVFYRAESDTTIQLTDASGGKVADNTYSYKKGGHAYYVAGHDATKLAASGSGVTATIPKGSLVTFYALPANASDVLKANSGNEITSVDVTHDEKDDQSLTHFNYKTANQKPTVVSNLPYQTVAGGDKLNLTYESVYGDMQSRKGNEFTAKVPLIKPSSQLDLEKLSDEEKRLVISDLQADSQDIVIEAKDSYFAGKALARTATLLDIAEQLDQADIAKQLQTVLKRELTARLGKEYFYYDTDLKGIAAQTAAFGSEDFNDHHFHYGYFIYAASILGKYDTSFVDEYKDEVNLLVADIASYETYPEFPIERTYDPYSAHSWAAGLSPFQDGNNQESSSEALNAYNGVALWADVIGNKTLKKNGQWMLSNETATAATAWRSVDTSAKYLANYTSPVASLSFGGKRTYSTFFSDESNTKLGIQLIPMSPVMETFKTDGAGIKDKLAKQDKANNYNVALGDYLLMYLALSDKKAAVAALDRQTDEFIDDGNTRTYLRAWIYTQD
;
A
#
# COMPACT_ATOMS: atom_id res chain seq x y z
N MET A 1 55.29 28.47 38.18
CA MET A 1 53.82 28.64 38.26
C MET A 1 53.20 29.36 37.07
N LYS A 2 53.54 29.02 35.82
CA LYS A 2 52.96 29.66 34.60
C LYS A 2 52.69 28.67 33.44
N ARG A 3 52.50 27.37 33.71
CA ARG A 3 52.24 26.38 32.67
C ARG A 3 50.92 25.53 32.87
N ARG A 4 50.13 25.81 33.91
CA ARG A 4 48.89 25.06 34.17
C ARG A 4 47.60 25.80 33.74
N THR A 5 47.65 27.07 33.38
CA THR A 5 46.45 27.85 33.02
C THR A 5 46.17 27.85 31.50
N LEU A 6 47.13 27.39 30.66
CA LEU A 6 46.94 27.39 29.20
C LEU A 6 46.24 26.14 28.66
N TYR A 7 46.20 25.05 29.43
CA TYR A 7 45.56 23.80 29.00
C TYR A 7 44.06 23.73 29.32
N ILE A 8 43.54 24.57 30.21
CA ILE A 8 42.11 24.58 30.58
C ILE A 8 41.31 25.43 29.58
N LEU A 9 41.89 26.46 28.96
CA LEU A 9 41.21 27.29 27.95
C LEU A 9 41.10 26.62 26.59
N THR A 10 42.02 25.75 26.21
CA THR A 10 41.94 25.03 24.92
C THR A 10 40.92 23.86 24.97
N GLY A 11 40.76 23.22 26.12
CA GLY A 11 39.78 22.15 26.30
C GLY A 11 38.34 22.66 26.27
N SER A 12 38.07 23.82 26.84
CA SER A 12 36.73 24.43 26.87
C SER A 12 36.29 24.94 25.49
N THR A 13 37.19 25.44 24.68
CA THR A 13 36.86 25.94 23.33
C THR A 13 36.58 24.80 22.36
N LEU A 14 37.28 23.65 22.50
CA LEU A 14 36.99 22.46 21.67
C LEU A 14 35.65 21.82 22.07
N ALA A 15 35.31 21.76 23.36
CA ALA A 15 34.03 21.22 23.85
C ALA A 15 32.84 22.06 23.38
N VAL A 16 32.98 23.40 23.35
CA VAL A 16 31.93 24.31 22.84
C VAL A 16 31.76 24.20 21.34
N ILE A 17 32.84 23.99 20.59
CA ILE A 17 32.77 23.80 19.12
C ILE A 17 32.16 22.43 18.80
N LEU A 18 32.45 21.35 19.55
CA LEU A 18 31.84 20.04 19.35
C LEU A 18 30.34 20.05 19.71
N ILE A 19 29.95 20.70 20.81
CA ILE A 19 28.54 20.83 21.20
C ILE A 19 27.79 21.72 20.18
N GLY A 20 28.42 22.80 19.71
CA GLY A 20 27.87 23.66 18.67
C GLY A 20 27.68 22.92 17.32
N ALA A 21 28.61 22.05 16.93
CA ALA A 21 28.52 21.25 15.71
C ALA A 21 27.45 20.15 15.81
N ILE A 22 27.32 19.52 16.98
CA ILE A 22 26.28 18.53 17.25
C ILE A 22 24.89 19.20 17.30
N THR A 23 24.79 20.37 17.95
CA THR A 23 23.52 21.13 18.03
C THR A 23 23.10 21.69 16.66
N ILE A 24 24.04 22.15 15.84
CA ILE A 24 23.75 22.63 14.47
C ILE A 24 23.37 21.46 13.54
N SER A 25 23.95 20.28 13.73
CA SER A 25 23.54 19.08 12.98
C SER A 25 22.14 18.60 13.37
N VAL A 26 21.78 18.64 14.65
CA VAL A 26 20.42 18.30 15.15
C VAL A 26 19.40 19.36 14.70
N LEU A 27 19.74 20.65 14.74
CA LEU A 27 18.81 21.72 14.30
C LEU A 27 18.62 21.79 12.77
N LYS A 28 19.56 21.27 11.98
CA LYS A 28 19.38 21.12 10.52
C LYS A 28 18.56 19.92 10.13
N GLN A 29 18.35 18.97 11.05
CA GLN A 29 17.57 17.75 10.84
C GLN A 29 16.09 17.92 11.22
N GLU A 30 15.71 19.02 11.86
CA GLU A 30 14.31 19.29 12.28
C GLU A 30 13.40 19.88 11.20
N ASN A 31 13.87 20.06 9.97
CA ASN A 31 13.08 20.62 8.87
C ASN A 31 12.95 19.71 7.64
N THR A 32 13.09 18.39 7.81
CA THR A 32 12.74 17.42 6.77
C THR A 32 11.65 16.51 7.30
N ASP A 33 10.50 16.54 6.62
CA ASP A 33 9.36 15.65 6.81
C ASP A 33 9.78 14.22 7.11
N GLY A 34 9.14 13.65 8.14
CA GLY A 34 9.06 12.24 8.57
C GLY A 34 10.00 11.21 7.95
N THR A 35 11.31 11.40 8.05
CA THR A 35 12.28 10.42 7.53
C THR A 35 12.70 9.45 8.62
N ASN A 36 12.54 8.17 8.33
CA ASN A 36 13.13 7.08 9.12
C ASN A 36 14.63 7.31 9.30
N ILE A 37 15.07 7.58 10.52
CA ILE A 37 16.51 7.69 10.87
C ILE A 37 17.08 6.27 10.98
N PHE A 38 17.40 5.65 9.84
CA PHE A 38 18.19 4.43 9.81
C PHE A 38 19.59 4.74 9.25
N SER A 39 20.60 4.24 9.95
CA SER A 39 22.02 4.54 9.74
C SER A 39 22.62 3.78 8.57
N SER A 40 23.47 4.43 7.81
CA SER A 40 24.69 3.94 7.15
C SER A 40 24.63 2.90 6.03
N ASP A 41 23.52 2.39 5.57
CA ASP A 41 23.50 1.64 4.32
C ASP A 41 23.59 2.64 3.14
N ALA A 42 24.29 2.27 2.08
CA ALA A 42 24.39 3.13 0.90
C ALA A 42 23.00 3.33 0.29
N SER A 43 22.70 4.56 -0.16
CA SER A 43 21.49 4.86 -0.91
C SER A 43 21.27 3.85 -2.05
N ILE A 44 20.04 3.38 -2.23
CA ILE A 44 19.69 2.49 -3.35
C ILE A 44 19.68 3.23 -4.68
N LEU A 45 19.47 4.55 -4.69
CA LEU A 45 19.37 5.33 -5.92
C LEU A 45 20.71 5.77 -6.45
N ASN A 46 21.11 5.25 -7.62
CA ASN A 46 22.19 5.81 -8.42
C ASN A 46 21.61 6.80 -9.44
N LYS A 47 21.85 8.10 -9.20
CA LYS A 47 21.40 9.18 -10.10
C LYS A 47 22.07 9.15 -11.47
N GLY A 48 23.24 8.50 -11.61
CA GLY A 48 23.90 8.25 -12.89
C GLY A 48 23.07 7.30 -13.73
N ALA A 49 22.75 6.12 -13.20
CA ALA A 49 21.92 5.11 -13.88
C ALA A 49 20.54 5.67 -14.26
N LEU A 50 19.91 6.48 -13.39
CA LEU A 50 18.65 7.14 -13.70
C LEU A 50 18.73 8.08 -14.90
N LYS A 51 19.84 8.81 -15.06
CA LYS A 51 20.06 9.75 -16.18
C LYS A 51 20.34 9.06 -17.50
N GLU A 52 20.77 7.79 -17.49
CA GLU A 52 20.97 6.99 -18.70
C GLU A 52 19.62 6.58 -19.34
N LEU A 53 18.54 6.55 -18.55
CA LEU A 53 17.20 6.26 -19.08
C LEU A 53 16.66 7.44 -19.89
N PRO A 54 15.90 7.19 -20.96
CA PRO A 54 15.13 8.25 -21.64
C PRO A 54 14.22 8.98 -20.66
N GLN A 55 14.26 10.30 -20.67
CA GLN A 55 13.43 11.16 -19.84
C GLN A 55 12.18 11.56 -20.66
N LYS A 56 10.99 11.23 -20.17
CA LYS A 56 9.71 11.50 -20.86
C LYS A 56 8.68 12.06 -19.88
N ALA A 57 7.71 12.78 -20.42
CA ALA A 57 6.46 13.14 -19.76
C ALA A 57 5.35 12.44 -20.58
N ALA A 58 5.03 11.21 -20.23
CA ALA A 58 4.17 10.34 -21.03
C ALA A 58 2.79 10.08 -20.42
N SER A 59 2.63 10.40 -19.13
CA SER A 59 1.40 10.15 -18.38
C SER A 59 0.21 11.00 -18.84
N THR A 60 -1.00 10.48 -18.65
CA THR A 60 -2.28 11.19 -18.85
C THR A 60 -2.76 11.95 -17.61
N ALA A 61 -1.99 11.97 -16.51
CA ALA A 61 -2.34 12.61 -15.25
C ALA A 61 -2.55 14.12 -15.40
N SER A 62 -3.54 14.66 -14.70
CA SER A 62 -3.67 16.10 -14.48
C SER A 62 -2.87 16.50 -13.25
N LEU A 63 -1.87 17.38 -13.41
CA LEU A 63 -1.03 17.87 -12.32
C LEU A 63 -1.49 19.23 -11.78
N ASP A 64 -2.53 19.83 -12.34
CA ASP A 64 -3.00 21.18 -12.03
C ASP A 64 -3.40 21.35 -10.54
N ARG A 65 -3.76 20.24 -9.89
CA ARG A 65 -4.19 20.22 -8.48
C ARG A 65 -3.06 19.95 -7.50
N LEU A 66 -1.80 19.87 -7.96
CA LEU A 66 -0.64 19.77 -7.10
C LEU A 66 -0.03 21.16 -6.85
N ALA A 67 0.48 21.39 -5.66
CA ALA A 67 1.41 22.50 -5.43
C ALA A 67 2.76 22.16 -6.08
N ASP A 68 3.55 23.19 -6.42
CA ASP A 68 4.75 23.05 -7.25
C ASP A 68 5.84 22.13 -6.65
N ASP A 69 5.87 21.98 -5.33
CA ASP A 69 6.84 21.18 -4.58
C ASP A 69 6.31 19.80 -4.15
N VAL A 70 5.08 19.45 -4.56
CA VAL A 70 4.44 18.19 -4.20
C VAL A 70 4.71 17.12 -5.25
N THR A 71 5.37 16.03 -4.86
CA THR A 71 5.53 14.84 -5.72
C THR A 71 4.16 14.22 -6.00
N PRO A 72 3.85 13.83 -7.26
CA PRO A 72 2.55 13.23 -7.59
C PRO A 72 2.28 11.95 -6.78
N PRO A 73 1.15 11.89 -6.04
CA PRO A 73 0.80 10.73 -5.21
C PRO A 73 0.15 9.62 -6.04
N THR A 74 0.91 9.01 -6.95
CA THR A 74 0.42 7.83 -7.68
C THR A 74 0.31 6.63 -6.74
N ASN A 75 -0.55 5.66 -7.09
CA ASN A 75 -0.76 4.42 -6.33
C ASN A 75 -1.04 4.65 -4.83
N SER A 76 -1.79 5.70 -4.54
CA SER A 76 -2.12 6.15 -3.19
C SER A 76 -3.63 6.23 -3.00
N TRP A 77 -4.07 6.20 -1.75
CA TRP A 77 -5.47 6.41 -1.39
C TRP A 77 -6.02 7.80 -1.83
N ILE A 78 -5.13 8.79 -2.12
CA ILE A 78 -5.50 10.14 -2.56
C ILE A 78 -5.31 10.37 -4.07
N SER A 79 -4.84 9.40 -4.85
CA SER A 79 -4.52 9.59 -6.27
C SER A 79 -5.70 10.15 -7.07
N GLY A 80 -6.89 9.58 -6.92
CA GLY A 80 -8.09 10.00 -7.65
C GLY A 80 -8.56 11.43 -7.34
N LEU A 81 -8.24 11.94 -6.14
CA LEU A 81 -8.50 13.33 -5.78
C LEU A 81 -7.49 14.30 -6.41
N ALA A 82 -6.22 13.88 -6.52
CA ALA A 82 -5.11 14.75 -6.85
C ALA A 82 -4.73 14.74 -8.34
N LEU A 83 -4.92 13.60 -9.04
CA LEU A 83 -4.37 13.34 -10.37
C LEU A 83 -5.43 13.23 -11.48
N GLN A 84 -6.71 13.37 -11.15
CA GLN A 84 -7.80 13.38 -12.11
C GLN A 84 -8.20 14.80 -12.49
N GLU A 85 -8.57 15.03 -13.75
CA GLU A 85 -9.12 16.32 -14.20
C GLU A 85 -10.32 16.76 -13.33
N LYS A 86 -11.21 15.80 -13.05
CA LYS A 86 -12.29 15.97 -12.08
C LYS A 86 -11.97 15.16 -10.83
N PRO A 87 -11.72 15.81 -9.69
CA PRO A 87 -11.40 15.12 -8.44
C PRO A 87 -12.44 14.07 -8.10
N LEU A 88 -11.99 12.88 -7.74
CA LEU A 88 -12.83 11.78 -7.31
C LEU A 88 -12.86 11.68 -5.79
N ALA A 89 -13.87 10.98 -5.27
CA ALA A 89 -13.97 10.70 -3.85
C ALA A 89 -12.82 9.82 -3.37
N VAL A 90 -12.34 10.09 -2.15
CA VAL A 90 -11.34 9.29 -1.44
C VAL A 90 -11.89 8.83 -0.09
N PHE A 91 -11.29 7.77 0.46
CA PHE A 91 -11.82 7.08 1.63
C PHE A 91 -10.76 7.01 2.75
N PRO A 92 -10.50 8.14 3.45
CA PRO A 92 -9.56 8.14 4.57
C PRO A 92 -10.06 7.34 5.78
N MET A 93 -11.23 6.77 5.72
CA MET A 93 -11.92 6.06 6.80
C MET A 93 -11.76 6.73 8.19
N PRO A 94 -12.85 6.84 8.95
CA PRO A 94 -14.18 6.28 8.65
C PRO A 94 -14.98 7.06 7.60
N TYR A 95 -14.44 8.16 7.08
CA TYR A 95 -15.13 9.02 6.13
C TYR A 95 -14.87 8.66 4.67
N SER A 96 -15.78 9.10 3.81
CA SER A 96 -15.50 9.44 2.42
C SER A 96 -15.40 10.97 2.29
N LEU A 97 -14.50 11.44 1.43
CA LEU A 97 -14.25 12.84 1.15
C LEU A 97 -14.30 13.10 -0.35
N GLN A 98 -15.07 14.08 -0.78
CA GLN A 98 -15.04 14.66 -2.13
C GLN A 98 -14.60 16.11 -2.03
N ALA A 99 -13.45 16.46 -2.62
CA ALA A 99 -13.03 17.85 -2.74
C ALA A 99 -13.63 18.48 -4.01
N LEU A 100 -14.04 19.74 -3.89
CA LEU A 100 -14.61 20.58 -4.93
C LEU A 100 -13.83 21.90 -4.97
N ASP A 101 -13.78 22.58 -6.11
CA ASP A 101 -13.08 23.87 -6.21
C ASP A 101 -13.63 24.96 -5.27
N THR A 102 -14.90 24.84 -4.91
CA THR A 102 -15.58 25.79 -4.02
C THR A 102 -15.79 25.29 -2.60
N GLY A 103 -15.25 24.11 -2.24
CA GLY A 103 -15.44 23.52 -0.93
C GLY A 103 -15.26 21.99 -0.91
N PHE A 104 -15.98 21.30 -0.03
CA PHE A 104 -15.83 19.85 0.12
C PHE A 104 -17.09 19.19 0.67
N GLU A 105 -17.21 17.91 0.37
CA GLU A 105 -18.21 17.02 0.96
C GLU A 105 -17.53 15.93 1.76
N VAL A 106 -18.02 15.66 2.96
CA VAL A 106 -17.51 14.59 3.82
C VAL A 106 -18.66 13.93 4.57
N GLY A 107 -18.57 12.61 4.74
CA GLY A 107 -19.60 11.90 5.52
C GLY A 107 -19.24 10.47 5.81
N LEU A 108 -19.99 9.88 6.72
CA LEU A 108 -19.91 8.46 7.02
C LEU A 108 -20.63 7.69 5.91
N PRO A 109 -19.94 6.80 5.16
CA PRO A 109 -20.58 5.94 4.18
C PRO A 109 -21.65 5.06 4.83
N THR A 110 -22.76 4.84 4.14
CA THR A 110 -23.72 3.81 4.52
C THR A 110 -23.25 2.48 3.95
N ILE A 111 -22.88 1.56 4.81
CA ILE A 111 -22.36 0.26 4.38
C ILE A 111 -23.51 -0.71 4.15
N THR A 112 -23.51 -1.33 2.98
CA THR A 112 -24.47 -2.37 2.60
C THR A 112 -23.76 -3.54 1.94
N SER A 113 -24.38 -4.72 1.98
CA SER A 113 -23.85 -5.91 1.30
C SER A 113 -24.94 -6.67 0.56
N ASP A 114 -24.56 -7.27 -0.57
CA ASP A 114 -25.26 -8.35 -1.23
C ASP A 114 -24.35 -9.60 -1.27
N THR A 115 -24.74 -10.63 -2.03
CA THR A 115 -23.99 -11.90 -2.08
C THR A 115 -22.57 -11.78 -2.63
N LYS A 116 -22.28 -10.75 -3.43
CA LYS A 116 -21.02 -10.57 -4.16
C LYS A 116 -20.32 -9.25 -3.89
N THR A 117 -21.00 -8.28 -3.24
CA THR A 117 -20.47 -6.93 -3.10
C THR A 117 -20.75 -6.36 -1.71
N ILE A 118 -19.78 -5.70 -1.14
CA ILE A 118 -19.87 -4.82 0.02
C ILE A 118 -19.62 -3.40 -0.48
N THR A 119 -20.56 -2.49 -0.27
CA THR A 119 -20.50 -1.13 -0.79
C THR A 119 -20.60 -0.11 0.34
N GLY A 120 -19.71 0.87 0.34
CA GLY A 120 -19.70 2.05 1.21
C GLY A 120 -19.30 3.29 0.42
N GLY A 121 -20.07 3.62 -0.62
CA GLY A 121 -19.76 4.73 -1.53
C GLY A 121 -19.77 6.10 -0.84
N HIS A 122 -19.31 7.12 -1.56
CA HIS A 122 -19.25 8.49 -1.05
C HIS A 122 -20.61 8.98 -0.54
N THR A 123 -20.57 9.64 0.61
CA THR A 123 -21.74 10.21 1.28
C THR A 123 -21.47 11.67 1.66
N ALA A 124 -22.28 12.59 1.15
CA ALA A 124 -22.25 14.01 1.49
C ALA A 124 -23.05 14.29 2.77
N GLY A 125 -22.55 13.84 3.92
CA GLY A 125 -23.14 14.15 5.24
C GLY A 125 -22.99 15.63 5.58
N ILE A 126 -21.78 16.16 5.41
CA ILE A 126 -21.41 17.58 5.49
C ILE A 126 -21.14 18.05 4.06
N ASN A 127 -21.80 19.14 3.64
CA ASN A 127 -21.50 19.84 2.39
C ASN A 127 -21.09 21.27 2.76
N ALA A 128 -19.80 21.53 2.67
CA ALA A 128 -19.16 22.77 3.14
C ALA A 128 -18.68 23.59 1.95
N LYS A 129 -19.21 24.80 1.81
CA LYS A 129 -18.77 25.78 0.81
C LYS A 129 -17.81 26.77 1.45
N VAL A 130 -16.59 26.86 0.96
CA VAL A 130 -15.60 27.87 1.33
C VAL A 130 -15.88 29.12 0.51
N GLN A 131 -16.25 30.22 1.17
CA GLN A 131 -16.63 31.44 0.47
C GLN A 131 -15.45 31.98 -0.35
N ASN A 132 -15.74 32.38 -1.58
CA ASN A 132 -14.80 32.91 -2.56
C ASN A 132 -13.75 31.89 -3.06
N ALA A 133 -13.75 30.63 -2.63
CA ALA A 133 -12.85 29.65 -3.19
C ALA A 133 -13.17 29.39 -4.66
N THR A 134 -12.13 29.36 -5.49
CA THR A 134 -12.21 29.08 -6.94
C THR A 134 -11.43 27.85 -7.36
N GLN A 135 -10.53 27.38 -6.46
CA GLN A 135 -9.72 26.19 -6.69
C GLN A 135 -9.20 25.64 -5.35
N PHE A 136 -8.77 24.37 -5.39
CA PHE A 136 -7.92 23.79 -4.37
C PHE A 136 -6.68 23.12 -5.00
N LYS A 137 -5.61 23.03 -4.22
CA LYS A 137 -4.42 22.22 -4.54
C LYS A 137 -4.05 21.32 -3.37
N LEU A 138 -3.62 20.10 -3.66
CA LEU A 138 -2.92 19.25 -2.69
C LEU A 138 -1.60 19.94 -2.38
N SER A 139 -1.44 20.45 -1.17
CA SER A 139 -0.28 21.24 -0.76
C SER A 139 0.69 20.47 0.13
N ARG A 140 0.26 19.35 0.69
CA ARG A 140 1.07 18.42 1.47
C ARG A 140 0.37 17.08 1.58
N PHE A 141 1.13 16.02 1.59
CA PHE A 141 0.69 14.72 2.06
C PHE A 141 1.85 13.96 2.70
N ASP A 142 1.53 13.03 3.55
CA ASP A 142 2.37 11.94 4.03
C ASP A 142 1.64 10.61 3.73
N LYS A 143 2.16 9.50 4.19
CA LYS A 143 1.55 8.17 3.93
C LYS A 143 0.11 8.03 4.40
N THR A 144 -0.31 8.82 5.40
CA THR A 144 -1.58 8.63 6.12
C THR A 144 -2.42 9.90 6.17
N SER A 145 -1.86 11.07 5.84
CA SER A 145 -2.60 12.34 5.86
C SER A 145 -2.40 13.19 4.61
N ALA A 146 -3.38 14.04 4.32
CA ALA A 146 -3.35 14.97 3.20
C ALA A 146 -3.88 16.34 3.61
N THR A 147 -3.30 17.40 3.01
CA THR A 147 -3.71 18.80 3.22
C THR A 147 -3.99 19.46 1.88
N LEU A 148 -5.21 19.96 1.72
CA LEU A 148 -5.66 20.72 0.57
C LEU A 148 -5.69 22.21 0.91
N THR A 149 -5.06 23.04 0.08
CA THR A 149 -5.14 24.50 0.23
C THR A 149 -6.18 25.06 -0.72
N TYR A 150 -7.20 25.72 -0.18
CA TYR A 150 -8.22 26.46 -0.92
C TYR A 150 -7.76 27.88 -1.19
N SER A 151 -8.01 28.39 -2.41
CA SER A 151 -7.60 29.74 -2.80
C SER A 151 -8.60 30.40 -3.75
N ASN A 152 -8.46 31.74 -3.85
CA ASN A 152 -9.08 32.59 -4.87
C ASN A 152 -7.95 33.29 -5.65
N GLY A 153 -7.61 32.75 -6.80
CA GLY A 153 -6.36 33.12 -7.47
C GLY A 153 -5.17 32.87 -6.54
N ASP A 154 -4.34 33.90 -6.29
CA ASP A 154 -3.16 33.83 -5.41
C ASP A 154 -3.48 33.96 -3.91
N GLU A 155 -4.70 34.39 -3.56
CA GLU A 155 -5.11 34.52 -2.16
C GLU A 155 -5.42 33.16 -1.56
N ARG A 156 -4.63 32.73 -0.58
CA ARG A 156 -4.85 31.49 0.18
C ARG A 156 -5.90 31.73 1.26
N LEU A 157 -7.02 31.03 1.17
CA LEU A 157 -8.15 31.13 2.09
C LEU A 157 -7.97 30.25 3.32
N GLY A 158 -7.46 29.03 3.14
CA GLY A 158 -7.23 28.11 4.25
C GLY A 158 -6.88 26.70 3.79
N LYS A 159 -6.60 25.84 4.77
CA LYS A 159 -6.15 24.46 4.60
C LYS A 159 -7.16 23.48 5.18
N LEU A 160 -7.56 22.50 4.36
CA LEU A 160 -8.33 21.33 4.77
C LEU A 160 -7.37 20.16 5.01
N THR A 161 -7.32 19.64 6.23
CA THR A 161 -6.49 18.47 6.57
C THR A 161 -7.36 17.27 6.93
N VAL A 162 -7.03 16.12 6.34
CA VAL A 162 -7.63 14.81 6.62
C VAL A 162 -6.53 13.81 6.91
N ALA A 163 -6.82 12.82 7.76
CA ALA A 163 -5.92 11.72 8.02
C ALA A 163 -6.70 10.40 8.09
N GLN A 164 -6.11 9.33 7.57
CA GLN A 164 -6.70 7.99 7.66
C GLN A 164 -6.90 7.60 9.12
N GLY A 165 -8.06 7.01 9.42
CA GLY A 165 -8.47 6.64 10.77
C GLY A 165 -8.99 7.80 11.62
N SER A 166 -8.81 9.06 11.22
CA SER A 166 -9.28 10.22 12.01
C SER A 166 -10.78 10.43 11.85
N PRO A 167 -11.53 10.52 12.97
CA PRO A 167 -12.94 10.93 12.94
C PRO A 167 -13.13 12.45 12.80
N TYR A 168 -12.07 13.19 12.44
CA TYR A 168 -12.10 14.63 12.27
C TYR A 168 -11.59 15.03 10.89
N VAL A 169 -12.18 16.09 10.35
CA VAL A 169 -11.68 16.86 9.21
C VAL A 169 -11.48 18.29 9.69
N PHE A 170 -10.30 18.84 9.49
CA PHE A 170 -9.88 20.13 10.03
C PHE A 170 -9.76 21.17 8.93
N TYR A 171 -10.31 22.38 9.16
CA TYR A 171 -10.06 23.51 8.27
C TYR A 171 -9.47 24.67 9.07
N ARG A 172 -8.24 25.06 8.74
CA ARG A 172 -7.55 26.22 9.33
C ARG A 172 -7.48 27.36 8.33
N ALA A 173 -8.01 28.53 8.73
CA ALA A 173 -8.01 29.73 7.89
C ALA A 173 -6.61 30.32 7.74
N GLU A 174 -6.21 30.67 6.51
CA GLU A 174 -4.97 31.42 6.20
C GLU A 174 -5.26 32.92 5.92
N SER A 175 -6.51 33.26 5.61
CA SER A 175 -7.08 34.61 5.59
C SER A 175 -8.43 34.61 6.31
N ASP A 176 -8.99 35.77 6.59
CA ASP A 176 -10.36 35.87 7.14
C ASP A 176 -11.33 35.26 6.09
N THR A 177 -12.03 34.19 6.48
CA THR A 177 -12.89 33.47 5.58
C THR A 177 -14.19 33.00 6.23
N THR A 178 -15.09 32.48 5.41
CA THR A 178 -16.37 31.94 5.85
C THR A 178 -16.62 30.59 5.20
N ILE A 179 -17.09 29.63 5.99
CA ILE A 179 -17.60 28.37 5.49
C ILE A 179 -19.10 28.28 5.74
N GLN A 180 -19.85 27.93 4.71
CA GLN A 180 -21.29 27.73 4.76
C GLN A 180 -21.68 26.28 4.55
N LEU A 181 -22.52 25.75 5.43
CA LEU A 181 -23.23 24.48 5.25
C LEU A 181 -24.69 24.80 4.93
N THR A 182 -25.13 24.46 3.73
CA THR A 182 -26.49 24.83 3.23
C THR A 182 -27.50 23.69 3.31
N ASP A 183 -27.04 22.45 3.44
CA ASP A 183 -27.87 21.24 3.53
C ASP A 183 -27.74 20.59 4.92
N ALA A 184 -27.92 21.39 5.95
CA ALA A 184 -27.72 21.04 7.35
C ALA A 184 -28.85 21.61 8.25
N SER A 185 -30.08 21.62 7.74
CA SER A 185 -31.25 22.24 8.42
C SER A 185 -31.62 21.53 9.73
N GLY A 186 -32.35 22.24 10.59
CA GLY A 186 -32.86 21.71 11.87
C GLY A 186 -31.81 21.56 12.97
N GLY A 187 -30.57 22.01 12.74
CA GLY A 187 -29.52 21.98 13.73
C GLY A 187 -29.56 23.12 14.74
N LYS A 188 -28.73 22.99 15.78
CA LYS A 188 -28.60 23.97 16.87
C LYS A 188 -27.15 24.28 17.18
N VAL A 189 -26.87 25.54 17.53
CA VAL A 189 -25.56 25.94 18.06
C VAL A 189 -25.60 25.90 19.60
N ALA A 190 -24.67 25.18 20.19
CA ALA A 190 -24.41 25.16 21.63
C ALA A 190 -22.90 25.05 21.86
N ASP A 191 -22.34 25.83 22.78
CA ASP A 191 -20.90 25.88 23.10
C ASP A 191 -20.02 25.98 21.84
N ASN A 192 -20.36 26.92 20.94
CA ASN A 192 -19.71 27.13 19.65
C ASN A 192 -19.59 25.84 18.78
N THR A 193 -20.56 24.94 18.91
CA THR A 193 -20.67 23.71 18.12
C THR A 193 -22.07 23.64 17.52
N TYR A 194 -22.17 23.51 16.21
CA TYR A 194 -23.42 23.25 15.51
C TYR A 194 -23.59 21.75 15.31
N SER A 195 -24.78 21.23 15.62
CA SER A 195 -25.08 19.79 15.40
C SER A 195 -26.40 19.63 14.66
N TYR A 196 -26.47 18.66 13.75
CA TYR A 196 -27.64 18.30 12.97
C TYR A 196 -27.65 16.81 12.64
N LYS A 197 -28.78 16.29 12.16
CA LYS A 197 -28.93 14.89 11.73
C LYS A 197 -29.13 14.80 10.22
N LYS A 198 -28.45 13.85 9.57
CA LYS A 198 -28.60 13.55 8.14
C LYS A 198 -28.26 12.08 7.88
N GLY A 199 -29.07 11.37 7.10
CA GLY A 199 -28.80 9.97 6.74
C GLY A 199 -28.64 9.02 7.94
N GLY A 200 -29.31 9.28 9.06
CA GLY A 200 -29.21 8.45 10.29
C GLY A 200 -28.04 8.82 11.21
N HIS A 201 -27.12 9.65 10.78
CA HIS A 201 -25.94 10.07 11.56
C HIS A 201 -26.10 11.47 12.12
N ALA A 202 -25.40 11.76 13.23
CA ALA A 202 -25.29 13.10 13.80
C ALA A 202 -23.96 13.73 13.37
N TYR A 203 -24.04 14.88 12.69
CA TYR A 203 -22.89 15.64 12.21
C TYR A 203 -22.68 16.89 13.03
N TYR A 204 -21.44 17.30 13.17
CA TYR A 204 -21.01 18.40 14.03
C TYR A 204 -20.03 19.31 13.30
N VAL A 205 -20.17 20.61 13.55
CA VAL A 205 -19.23 21.66 13.16
C VAL A 205 -18.83 22.39 14.45
N ALA A 206 -17.56 22.31 14.84
CA ALA A 206 -17.05 22.95 16.05
C ALA A 206 -16.10 24.09 15.70
N GLY A 207 -16.41 25.28 16.16
CA GLY A 207 -15.53 26.45 16.03
C GLY A 207 -14.55 26.53 17.19
N HIS A 208 -13.28 26.75 16.88
CA HIS A 208 -12.19 26.93 17.84
C HIS A 208 -11.52 28.27 17.65
N ASP A 209 -10.70 28.68 18.61
CA ASP A 209 -10.01 29.95 18.63
C ASP A 209 -11.03 31.12 18.54
N ALA A 210 -10.91 31.99 17.54
CA ALA A 210 -11.84 33.11 17.32
C ALA A 210 -12.99 32.80 16.35
N THR A 211 -13.12 31.54 15.89
CA THR A 211 -14.21 31.10 14.99
C THR A 211 -15.57 31.27 15.66
N LYS A 212 -16.54 31.82 14.94
CA LYS A 212 -17.93 32.00 15.40
C LYS A 212 -18.90 31.24 14.49
N LEU A 213 -19.87 30.56 15.08
CA LEU A 213 -20.91 29.83 14.38
C LEU A 213 -22.26 30.58 14.52
N ALA A 214 -22.94 30.77 13.39
CA ALA A 214 -24.29 31.32 13.34
C ALA A 214 -25.22 30.37 12.59
N ALA A 215 -26.25 29.84 13.24
CA ALA A 215 -27.26 29.02 12.61
C ALA A 215 -28.18 29.85 11.70
N SER A 216 -28.60 29.23 10.58
CA SER A 216 -29.60 29.75 9.65
C SER A 216 -30.70 28.72 9.44
N GLY A 217 -31.79 29.07 8.72
CA GLY A 217 -32.86 28.14 8.41
C GLY A 217 -32.42 26.92 7.57
N SER A 218 -31.37 27.03 6.76
CA SER A 218 -30.83 26.01 5.91
C SER A 218 -29.58 25.29 6.45
N GLY A 219 -28.96 25.82 7.53
CA GLY A 219 -27.73 25.24 8.07
C GLY A 219 -26.96 26.17 9.00
N VAL A 220 -25.64 26.26 8.84
CA VAL A 220 -24.74 27.06 9.67
C VAL A 220 -23.71 27.79 8.82
N THR A 221 -23.36 29.00 9.28
CA THR A 221 -22.24 29.79 8.77
C THR A 221 -21.15 29.84 9.83
N ALA A 222 -19.93 29.44 9.49
CA ALA A 222 -18.73 29.59 10.29
C ALA A 222 -17.94 30.79 9.78
N THR A 223 -17.82 31.86 10.60
CA THR A 223 -16.90 32.98 10.34
C THR A 223 -15.58 32.67 11.02
N ILE A 224 -14.53 32.56 10.24
CA ILE A 224 -13.23 31.99 10.65
C ILE A 224 -12.16 33.08 10.43
N PRO A 225 -11.75 33.82 11.46
CA PRO A 225 -10.63 34.75 11.36
C PRO A 225 -9.33 34.02 11.01
N LYS A 226 -8.42 34.71 10.36
CA LYS A 226 -7.08 34.19 10.03
C LYS A 226 -6.43 33.51 11.24
N GLY A 227 -5.90 32.31 11.03
CA GLY A 227 -5.27 31.48 12.05
C GLY A 227 -6.23 30.67 12.92
N SER A 228 -7.55 30.87 12.79
CA SER A 228 -8.56 30.12 13.56
C SER A 228 -8.94 28.80 12.88
N LEU A 229 -9.49 27.89 13.67
CA LEU A 229 -9.80 26.50 13.26
C LEU A 229 -11.32 26.26 13.31
N VAL A 230 -11.82 25.51 12.36
CA VAL A 230 -13.12 24.81 12.43
C VAL A 230 -12.91 23.33 12.17
N THR A 231 -13.61 22.49 12.94
CA THR A 231 -13.51 21.03 12.85
C THR A 231 -14.87 20.44 12.50
N PHE A 232 -14.85 19.48 11.57
CA PHE A 232 -16.01 18.73 11.13
C PHE A 232 -15.87 17.28 11.61
N TYR A 233 -16.94 16.73 12.21
CA TYR A 233 -16.95 15.34 12.65
C TYR A 233 -18.37 14.78 12.72
N ALA A 234 -18.49 13.46 12.79
CA ALA A 234 -19.76 12.77 12.95
C ALA A 234 -19.70 11.79 14.13
N LEU A 235 -20.80 11.65 14.82
CA LEU A 235 -20.97 10.69 15.89
C LEU A 235 -21.78 9.50 15.40
N PRO A 236 -21.31 8.25 15.51
CA PRO A 236 -22.17 7.09 15.45
C PRO A 236 -23.12 7.06 16.64
N ALA A 237 -24.18 6.26 16.55
CA ALA A 237 -25.33 6.28 17.49
C ALA A 237 -24.95 6.05 18.98
N ASN A 238 -23.80 5.45 19.26
CA ASN A 238 -23.32 5.06 20.59
C ASN A 238 -22.17 5.94 21.15
N ALA A 239 -21.91 7.11 20.55
CA ALA A 239 -20.74 7.89 20.90
C ALA A 239 -20.94 8.78 22.13
N SER A 240 -19.84 8.97 22.89
CA SER A 240 -19.72 9.87 24.03
C SER A 240 -19.18 11.26 23.62
N ASP A 241 -19.15 12.19 24.56
CA ASP A 241 -18.60 13.55 24.39
C ASP A 241 -17.08 13.59 24.10
N VAL A 242 -16.43 12.45 24.02
CA VAL A 242 -14.98 12.35 23.77
C VAL A 242 -14.54 13.02 22.47
N LEU A 243 -15.37 12.95 21.39
CA LEU A 243 -15.04 13.60 20.14
C LEU A 243 -15.14 15.12 20.27
N LYS A 244 -16.17 15.65 20.94
CA LYS A 244 -16.31 17.10 21.20
C LYS A 244 -15.10 17.62 21.98
N ALA A 245 -14.66 16.90 23.03
CA ALA A 245 -13.56 17.30 23.89
C ALA A 245 -12.19 17.33 23.18
N ASN A 246 -12.01 16.58 22.09
CA ASN A 246 -10.74 16.48 21.34
C ASN A 246 -10.82 17.14 19.94
N SER A 247 -11.95 17.75 19.56
CA SER A 247 -12.15 18.34 18.23
C SER A 247 -11.24 19.54 17.91
N GLY A 248 -10.67 20.20 18.92
CA GLY A 248 -9.67 21.27 18.75
C GLY A 248 -8.22 20.79 18.62
N ASN A 249 -7.97 19.47 18.63
CA ASN A 249 -6.63 18.90 18.55
C ASN A 249 -6.32 18.54 17.08
N GLU A 250 -6.06 19.59 16.26
CA GLU A 250 -5.83 19.49 14.82
C GLU A 250 -4.63 18.59 14.51
N ILE A 251 -4.85 17.55 13.70
CA ILE A 251 -3.76 16.72 13.15
C ILE A 251 -3.05 17.52 12.05
N THR A 252 -1.73 17.62 12.14
CA THR A 252 -0.89 18.34 11.18
C THR A 252 -0.10 17.42 10.26
N SER A 253 0.26 16.22 10.74
CA SER A 253 0.96 15.17 9.99
C SER A 253 0.84 13.85 10.73
N VAL A 254 1.20 12.76 10.04
CA VAL A 254 1.34 11.44 10.64
C VAL A 254 2.69 10.87 10.26
N ASP A 255 3.55 10.64 11.25
CA ASP A 255 4.80 9.91 11.04
C ASP A 255 4.53 8.42 11.15
N VAL A 256 5.03 7.65 10.20
CA VAL A 256 4.97 6.20 10.21
C VAL A 256 6.39 5.65 10.25
N THR A 257 6.65 4.76 11.21
CA THR A 257 7.90 4.01 11.32
C THR A 257 7.61 2.54 11.55
N HIS A 258 8.58 1.66 11.34
CA HIS A 258 8.41 0.24 11.55
C HIS A 258 9.58 -0.37 12.31
N ASP A 259 9.34 -1.52 12.94
CA ASP A 259 10.32 -2.28 13.71
C ASP A 259 9.96 -3.77 13.70
N GLU A 260 10.90 -4.61 14.09
CA GLU A 260 10.73 -6.05 14.26
C GLU A 260 11.02 -6.44 15.71
N LYS A 261 10.10 -7.15 16.32
CA LYS A 261 10.24 -7.61 17.70
C LYS A 261 9.44 -8.88 17.97
N ASP A 262 10.08 -9.85 18.62
CA ASP A 262 9.43 -11.07 19.12
C ASP A 262 8.63 -11.80 18.01
N ASP A 263 9.23 -12.01 16.83
CA ASP A 263 8.61 -12.60 15.63
C ASP A 263 7.35 -11.84 15.14
N GLN A 264 7.29 -10.54 15.42
CA GLN A 264 6.26 -9.63 14.93
C GLN A 264 6.88 -8.50 14.11
N SER A 265 6.19 -8.10 13.06
CA SER A 265 6.40 -6.85 12.35
C SER A 265 5.48 -5.79 12.97
N LEU A 266 6.06 -4.66 13.35
CA LEU A 266 5.39 -3.56 14.05
C LEU A 266 5.33 -2.35 13.13
N THR A 267 4.16 -1.71 13.03
CA THR A 267 3.98 -0.42 12.37
C THR A 267 3.59 0.63 13.41
N HIS A 268 4.40 1.65 13.59
CA HIS A 268 4.18 2.72 14.57
C HIS A 268 3.62 3.95 13.86
N PHE A 269 2.48 4.43 14.34
CA PHE A 269 1.84 5.66 13.88
C PHE A 269 1.96 6.74 14.95
N ASN A 270 2.47 7.91 14.59
CA ASN A 270 2.50 9.09 15.45
C ASN A 270 1.71 10.22 14.78
N TYR A 271 0.47 10.42 15.23
CA TYR A 271 -0.41 11.50 14.79
C TYR A 271 -0.01 12.81 15.49
N LYS A 272 0.74 13.65 14.81
CA LYS A 272 1.14 14.96 15.35
C LYS A 272 -0.02 15.94 15.35
N THR A 273 -0.26 16.55 16.49
CA THR A 273 -1.28 17.59 16.63
C THR A 273 -0.64 18.96 16.86
N ALA A 274 -1.25 20.02 16.34
CA ALA A 274 -0.74 21.39 16.43
C ALA A 274 -0.51 21.87 17.88
N ASN A 275 -1.28 21.35 18.83
CA ASN A 275 -1.20 21.70 20.25
C ASN A 275 -0.59 20.61 21.13
N GLN A 276 -0.02 19.53 20.51
CA GLN A 276 0.60 18.39 21.20
C GLN A 276 -0.33 17.62 22.15
N LYS A 277 -1.66 17.77 22.00
CA LYS A 277 -2.66 17.04 22.80
C LYS A 277 -3.12 15.79 22.08
N PRO A 278 -3.59 14.76 22.84
CA PRO A 278 -4.13 13.54 22.25
C PRO A 278 -5.29 13.81 21.29
N THR A 279 -5.32 13.05 20.20
CA THR A 279 -6.45 13.01 19.26
C THR A 279 -7.25 11.70 19.42
N VAL A 280 -8.19 11.45 18.50
CA VAL A 280 -8.90 10.17 18.39
C VAL A 280 -8.60 9.59 17.03
N VAL A 281 -8.30 8.29 16.99
CA VAL A 281 -8.04 7.54 15.75
C VAL A 281 -8.77 6.20 15.82
N SER A 282 -9.30 5.74 14.70
CA SER A 282 -9.95 4.44 14.57
C SER A 282 -9.07 3.52 13.72
N ASN A 283 -8.81 2.31 14.18
CA ASN A 283 -8.09 1.29 13.42
C ASN A 283 -9.05 0.38 12.66
N LEU A 284 -8.58 -0.17 11.56
CA LEU A 284 -9.33 -1.15 10.77
C LEU A 284 -9.53 -2.45 11.57
N PRO A 285 -10.65 -3.17 11.37
CA PRO A 285 -11.01 -4.33 12.20
C PRO A 285 -10.01 -5.49 12.12
N TYR A 286 -9.32 -5.66 10.99
CA TYR A 286 -8.30 -6.70 10.82
C TYR A 286 -6.93 -6.35 11.44
N GLN A 287 -6.76 -5.13 11.95
CA GLN A 287 -5.50 -4.71 12.60
C GLN A 287 -5.50 -5.04 14.08
N THR A 288 -4.44 -5.69 14.56
CA THR A 288 -4.15 -5.83 15.98
C THR A 288 -3.35 -4.62 16.44
N VAL A 289 -3.99 -3.72 17.21
CA VAL A 289 -3.38 -2.44 17.60
C VAL A 289 -3.18 -2.34 19.10
N ALA A 290 -1.98 -1.89 19.50
CA ALA A 290 -1.62 -1.48 20.85
C ALA A 290 -1.47 0.05 20.92
N GLY A 291 -1.47 0.61 22.13
CA GLY A 291 -1.39 2.06 22.38
C GLY A 291 -2.74 2.76 22.34
N GLY A 292 -2.75 3.98 22.87
CA GLY A 292 -3.97 4.77 23.07
C GLY A 292 -5.00 4.13 24.01
N ASP A 293 -5.91 4.93 24.53
CA ASP A 293 -7.02 4.44 25.35
C ASP A 293 -8.15 3.95 24.45
N LYS A 294 -8.50 2.67 24.52
CA LYS A 294 -9.63 2.09 23.78
C LYS A 294 -10.93 2.77 24.22
N LEU A 295 -11.71 3.27 23.27
CA LEU A 295 -12.98 3.93 23.51
C LEU A 295 -14.16 2.99 23.24
N ASN A 296 -15.29 3.23 23.88
CA ASN A 296 -16.55 2.59 23.49
C ASN A 296 -17.16 3.37 22.31
N LEU A 297 -16.45 3.37 21.18
CA LEU A 297 -16.77 4.08 19.97
C LEU A 297 -16.27 3.27 18.76
N THR A 298 -17.19 2.94 17.87
CA THR A 298 -16.89 2.22 16.63
C THR A 298 -17.53 2.93 15.43
N TYR A 299 -16.90 2.77 14.26
CA TYR A 299 -17.43 3.21 12.98
C TYR A 299 -17.60 2.02 12.04
N GLU A 300 -18.68 1.99 11.29
CA GLU A 300 -18.86 1.00 10.22
C GLU A 300 -17.90 1.25 9.06
N SER A 301 -17.36 0.19 8.48
CA SER A 301 -16.54 0.25 7.27
C SER A 301 -16.82 -0.96 6.37
N VAL A 302 -16.33 -0.93 5.13
CA VAL A 302 -16.42 -2.08 4.21
C VAL A 302 -15.66 -3.31 4.70
N TYR A 303 -14.85 -3.17 5.75
CA TYR A 303 -14.12 -4.25 6.39
C TYR A 303 -14.76 -4.75 7.70
N GLY A 304 -15.74 -4.06 8.23
CA GLY A 304 -16.36 -4.30 9.54
C GLY A 304 -16.21 -3.10 10.48
N ASP A 305 -16.43 -3.32 11.77
CA ASP A 305 -16.42 -2.26 12.77
C ASP A 305 -15.01 -1.79 13.12
N MET A 306 -14.71 -0.54 12.82
CA MET A 306 -13.45 0.14 13.18
C MET A 306 -13.47 0.53 14.66
N GLN A 307 -12.44 0.17 15.40
CA GLN A 307 -12.32 0.48 16.82
C GLN A 307 -11.60 1.80 17.05
N SER A 308 -12.24 2.74 17.74
CA SER A 308 -11.62 4.04 18.09
C SER A 308 -10.79 3.97 19.36
N ARG A 309 -9.72 4.79 19.37
CA ARG A 309 -8.78 4.97 20.48
C ARG A 309 -8.42 6.43 20.65
N LYS A 310 -8.12 6.85 21.87
CA LYS A 310 -7.62 8.20 22.19
C LYS A 310 -6.13 8.13 22.48
N GLY A 311 -5.36 8.93 21.77
CA GLY A 311 -3.90 9.00 21.90
C GLY A 311 -3.30 9.64 20.67
N ASN A 312 -1.97 9.70 20.61
CA ASN A 312 -1.23 10.15 19.43
C ASN A 312 -0.40 9.01 18.83
N GLU A 313 -0.04 8.02 19.63
CA GLU A 313 0.84 6.92 19.22
C GLU A 313 0.07 5.60 19.26
N PHE A 314 0.16 4.87 18.17
CA PHE A 314 -0.48 3.57 17.97
C PHE A 314 0.50 2.63 17.29
N THR A 315 0.46 1.35 17.65
CA THR A 315 1.31 0.32 17.03
C THR A 315 0.45 -0.81 16.52
N ALA A 316 0.39 -0.97 15.20
CA ALA A 316 -0.19 -2.15 14.58
C ALA A 316 0.84 -3.29 14.56
N LYS A 317 0.36 -4.55 14.67
CA LYS A 317 1.19 -5.74 14.80
C LYS A 317 0.68 -6.83 13.87
N VAL A 318 1.62 -7.47 13.16
CA VAL A 318 1.36 -8.67 12.36
C VAL A 318 2.48 -9.68 12.58
N PRO A 319 2.27 -10.99 12.30
CA PRO A 319 3.36 -11.96 12.29
C PRO A 319 4.47 -11.53 11.33
N LEU A 320 5.72 -11.69 11.74
CA LEU A 320 6.88 -11.43 10.88
C LEU A 320 7.03 -12.55 9.86
N ILE A 321 6.99 -12.21 8.58
CA ILE A 321 7.19 -13.15 7.47
C ILE A 321 8.63 -13.02 6.97
N LYS A 322 9.37 -14.12 6.98
CA LYS A 322 10.72 -14.17 6.41
C LYS A 322 10.65 -14.35 4.90
N PRO A 323 11.44 -13.59 4.13
CA PRO A 323 11.49 -13.77 2.68
C PRO A 323 12.03 -15.15 2.32
N SER A 324 11.47 -15.76 1.29
CA SER A 324 11.92 -17.07 0.79
C SER A 324 11.64 -17.23 -0.70
N SER A 325 12.58 -17.88 -1.39
CA SER A 325 12.41 -18.37 -2.77
C SER A 325 12.39 -19.90 -2.84
N GLN A 326 12.78 -20.59 -1.77
CA GLN A 326 13.08 -22.01 -1.79
C GLN A 326 11.98 -22.86 -1.18
N LEU A 327 11.64 -23.93 -1.87
CA LEU A 327 10.87 -25.05 -1.33
C LEU A 327 11.80 -25.99 -0.55
N ASP A 328 11.25 -26.72 0.42
CA ASP A 328 11.99 -27.73 1.17
C ASP A 328 12.07 -29.06 0.37
N LEU A 329 12.91 -29.05 -0.69
CA LEU A 329 13.07 -30.19 -1.59
C LEU A 329 13.79 -31.39 -0.93
N GLU A 330 14.38 -31.20 0.25
CA GLU A 330 14.97 -32.32 1.01
C GLU A 330 13.90 -33.30 1.51
N LYS A 331 12.67 -32.85 1.72
CA LYS A 331 11.53 -33.70 2.10
C LYS A 331 11.11 -34.70 1.03
N LEU A 332 11.48 -34.46 -0.23
CA LEU A 332 11.09 -35.34 -1.34
C LEU A 332 11.78 -36.69 -1.26
N SER A 333 11.01 -37.76 -1.48
CA SER A 333 11.55 -39.08 -1.73
C SER A 333 12.36 -39.12 -3.04
N ASP A 334 13.22 -40.16 -3.21
CA ASP A 334 14.01 -40.33 -4.44
C ASP A 334 13.12 -40.44 -5.69
N GLU A 335 11.93 -41.03 -5.56
CA GLU A 335 10.94 -41.12 -6.64
C GLU A 335 10.39 -39.74 -7.02
N GLU A 336 9.95 -38.96 -6.01
CA GLU A 336 9.43 -37.59 -6.22
C GLU A 336 10.51 -36.68 -6.81
N LYS A 337 11.76 -36.75 -6.32
CA LYS A 337 12.90 -36.01 -6.90
C LYS A 337 13.11 -36.35 -8.38
N ARG A 338 13.06 -37.65 -8.75
CA ARG A 338 13.20 -38.05 -10.15
C ARG A 338 12.09 -37.47 -11.04
N LEU A 339 10.85 -37.42 -10.56
CA LEU A 339 9.74 -36.84 -11.32
C LEU A 339 9.93 -35.33 -11.49
N VAL A 340 10.32 -34.61 -10.43
CA VAL A 340 10.61 -33.14 -10.49
C VAL A 340 11.78 -32.86 -11.45
N ILE A 341 12.85 -33.70 -11.43
CA ILE A 341 13.99 -33.55 -12.35
C ILE A 341 13.57 -33.81 -13.79
N SER A 342 12.68 -34.79 -14.03
CA SER A 342 12.17 -35.06 -15.37
C SER A 342 11.38 -33.89 -15.95
N ASP A 343 10.51 -33.26 -15.11
CA ASP A 343 9.77 -32.06 -15.51
C ASP A 343 10.76 -30.89 -15.73
N LEU A 344 11.74 -30.71 -14.84
CA LEU A 344 12.76 -29.65 -14.96
C LEU A 344 13.56 -29.77 -16.28
N GLN A 345 13.91 -30.98 -16.70
CA GLN A 345 14.55 -31.24 -17.98
C GLN A 345 13.68 -30.80 -19.17
N ALA A 346 12.37 -31.03 -19.09
CA ALA A 346 11.43 -30.61 -20.13
C ALA A 346 11.21 -29.07 -20.12
N ASP A 347 10.92 -28.48 -18.94
CA ASP A 347 10.60 -27.06 -18.81
C ASP A 347 11.80 -26.12 -19.05
N SER A 348 13.05 -26.66 -18.97
CA SER A 348 14.26 -25.87 -19.21
C SER A 348 14.67 -25.80 -20.69
N GLN A 349 14.00 -26.53 -21.58
CA GLN A 349 14.35 -26.55 -23.00
C GLN A 349 13.78 -25.31 -23.72
N ASP A 350 14.57 -24.74 -24.64
CA ASP A 350 14.16 -23.72 -25.62
C ASP A 350 13.40 -22.52 -25.03
N ILE A 351 13.81 -22.05 -23.82
CA ILE A 351 13.19 -20.89 -23.20
C ILE A 351 13.47 -19.64 -24.03
N VAL A 352 12.41 -19.05 -24.57
CA VAL A 352 12.40 -17.76 -25.27
C VAL A 352 11.36 -16.86 -24.63
N ILE A 353 11.75 -15.63 -24.31
CA ILE A 353 10.84 -14.61 -23.77
C ILE A 353 10.51 -13.62 -24.89
N GLU A 354 9.37 -13.81 -25.53
CA GLU A 354 8.91 -12.96 -26.65
C GLU A 354 8.20 -11.69 -26.18
N ALA A 355 7.68 -11.69 -24.96
CA ALA A 355 6.94 -10.56 -24.38
C ALA A 355 7.81 -9.29 -24.32
N LYS A 356 7.23 -8.16 -24.75
CA LYS A 356 7.88 -6.85 -24.78
C LYS A 356 7.44 -5.94 -23.64
N ASP A 357 6.26 -6.20 -23.07
CA ASP A 357 5.75 -5.48 -21.93
C ASP A 357 6.35 -6.02 -20.60
N SER A 358 6.27 -5.21 -19.55
CA SER A 358 6.89 -5.55 -18.27
C SER A 358 6.11 -6.59 -17.44
N TYR A 359 4.82 -6.85 -17.75
CA TYR A 359 4.05 -7.86 -17.02
C TYR A 359 4.38 -9.28 -17.49
N PHE A 360 4.09 -9.60 -18.75
CA PHE A 360 4.33 -10.96 -19.28
C PHE A 360 5.82 -11.31 -19.36
N ALA A 361 6.68 -10.32 -19.69
CA ALA A 361 8.13 -10.53 -19.61
C ALA A 361 8.58 -10.79 -18.16
N GLY A 362 8.06 -10.05 -17.19
CA GLY A 362 8.33 -10.22 -15.77
C GLY A 362 7.94 -11.61 -15.29
N LYS A 363 6.73 -12.08 -15.60
CA LYS A 363 6.27 -13.45 -15.29
C LYS A 363 7.21 -14.51 -15.86
N ALA A 364 7.60 -14.39 -17.12
CA ALA A 364 8.50 -15.35 -17.78
C ALA A 364 9.91 -15.33 -17.16
N LEU A 365 10.43 -14.16 -16.77
CA LEU A 365 11.71 -14.03 -16.05
C LEU A 365 11.64 -14.70 -14.67
N ALA A 366 10.59 -14.42 -13.89
CA ALA A 366 10.39 -15.01 -12.57
C ALA A 366 10.24 -16.54 -12.64
N ARG A 367 9.47 -17.04 -13.61
CA ARG A 367 9.35 -18.48 -13.88
C ARG A 367 10.71 -19.11 -14.17
N THR A 368 11.52 -18.50 -15.05
CA THR A 368 12.87 -18.99 -15.38
C THR A 368 13.80 -18.95 -14.15
N ALA A 369 13.70 -17.92 -13.32
CA ALA A 369 14.44 -17.82 -12.07
C ALA A 369 14.05 -18.93 -11.08
N THR A 370 12.76 -19.25 -10.97
CA THR A 370 12.27 -20.36 -10.12
C THR A 370 12.82 -21.71 -10.58
N LEU A 371 12.89 -21.98 -11.91
CA LEU A 371 13.53 -23.18 -12.44
C LEU A 371 15.02 -23.23 -12.10
N LEU A 372 15.74 -22.10 -12.20
CA LEU A 372 17.15 -22.00 -11.79
C LEU A 372 17.33 -22.36 -10.32
N ASP A 373 16.52 -21.77 -9.43
CA ASP A 373 16.63 -22.04 -7.99
C ASP A 373 16.34 -23.53 -7.64
N ILE A 374 15.41 -24.18 -8.35
CA ILE A 374 15.12 -25.62 -8.21
C ILE A 374 16.28 -26.46 -8.76
N ALA A 375 16.86 -26.10 -9.92
CA ALA A 375 17.98 -26.83 -10.52
C ALA A 375 19.20 -26.83 -9.59
N GLU A 376 19.51 -25.69 -8.96
CA GLU A 376 20.59 -25.58 -7.97
C GLU A 376 20.31 -26.40 -6.71
N GLN A 377 19.08 -26.37 -6.17
CA GLN A 377 18.71 -27.15 -4.99
C GLN A 377 18.75 -28.68 -5.23
N LEU A 378 18.56 -29.11 -6.48
CA LEU A 378 18.60 -30.55 -6.89
C LEU A 378 19.93 -30.97 -7.49
N ASP A 379 20.99 -30.16 -7.38
CA ASP A 379 22.34 -30.43 -7.91
C ASP A 379 22.36 -30.73 -9.43
N GLN A 380 21.45 -30.10 -10.22
CA GLN A 380 21.36 -30.27 -11.66
C GLN A 380 22.26 -29.25 -12.39
N ALA A 381 23.58 -29.32 -12.21
CA ALA A 381 24.55 -28.30 -12.60
C ALA A 381 24.48 -27.86 -14.07
N ASP A 382 24.26 -28.79 -15.02
CA ASP A 382 24.18 -28.45 -16.45
C ASP A 382 22.93 -27.66 -16.78
N ILE A 383 21.78 -28.00 -16.17
CA ILE A 383 20.51 -27.31 -16.32
C ILE A 383 20.61 -25.95 -15.65
N ALA A 384 21.13 -25.87 -14.43
CA ALA A 384 21.35 -24.64 -13.71
C ALA A 384 22.18 -23.65 -14.51
N LYS A 385 23.31 -24.08 -15.10
CA LYS A 385 24.16 -23.25 -15.95
C LYS A 385 23.44 -22.74 -17.21
N GLN A 386 22.64 -23.60 -17.84
CA GLN A 386 21.82 -23.23 -19.00
C GLN A 386 20.80 -22.15 -18.60
N LEU A 387 20.03 -22.38 -17.52
CA LEU A 387 19.01 -21.46 -17.01
C LEU A 387 19.62 -20.12 -16.57
N GLN A 388 20.77 -20.15 -15.87
CA GLN A 388 21.51 -18.94 -15.49
C GLN A 388 21.89 -18.12 -16.73
N THR A 389 22.40 -18.77 -17.78
CA THR A 389 22.80 -18.10 -19.03
C THR A 389 21.59 -17.46 -19.72
N VAL A 390 20.47 -18.18 -19.82
CA VAL A 390 19.23 -17.66 -20.41
C VAL A 390 18.68 -16.51 -19.57
N LEU A 391 18.52 -16.70 -18.26
CA LEU A 391 18.00 -15.69 -17.37
C LEU A 391 18.84 -14.41 -17.39
N LYS A 392 20.17 -14.53 -17.33
CA LYS A 392 21.08 -13.36 -17.43
C LYS A 392 20.87 -12.62 -18.75
N ARG A 393 20.87 -13.31 -19.88
CA ARG A 393 20.64 -12.71 -21.20
C ARG A 393 19.31 -11.96 -21.27
N GLU A 394 18.22 -12.62 -20.88
CA GLU A 394 16.87 -12.09 -21.02
C GLU A 394 16.60 -10.93 -20.04
N LEU A 395 17.10 -11.04 -18.82
CA LEU A 395 16.95 -9.99 -17.82
C LEU A 395 17.78 -8.76 -18.18
N THR A 396 19.07 -8.91 -18.51
CA THR A 396 19.94 -7.76 -18.84
C THR A 396 19.49 -7.03 -20.10
N ALA A 397 18.92 -7.74 -21.09
CA ALA A 397 18.32 -7.12 -22.26
C ALA A 397 17.11 -6.20 -21.92
N ARG A 398 16.54 -6.34 -20.72
CA ARG A 398 15.33 -5.64 -20.27
C ARG A 398 15.57 -4.68 -19.10
N LEU A 399 16.79 -4.51 -18.62
CA LEU A 399 17.10 -3.57 -17.53
C LEU A 399 17.52 -2.18 -18.03
N GLY A 400 17.84 -2.02 -19.30
CA GLY A 400 18.41 -0.78 -19.82
C GLY A 400 17.39 0.17 -20.47
N LYS A 401 17.93 1.24 -21.03
CA LYS A 401 17.24 2.37 -21.68
C LYS A 401 16.35 1.99 -22.87
N GLU A 402 16.60 0.86 -23.51
CA GLU A 402 15.78 0.37 -24.63
C GLU A 402 14.43 -0.19 -24.14
N TYR A 403 14.34 -0.53 -22.85
CA TYR A 403 13.17 -1.18 -22.27
C TYR A 403 12.39 -0.27 -21.30
N PHE A 404 13.10 0.57 -20.54
CA PHE A 404 12.52 1.50 -19.59
C PHE A 404 12.78 2.96 -19.93
N TYR A 405 11.95 3.85 -19.41
CA TYR A 405 12.17 5.29 -19.36
C TYR A 405 11.79 5.82 -17.98
N TYR A 406 12.29 7.01 -17.65
CA TYR A 406 11.88 7.72 -16.45
C TYR A 406 10.80 8.75 -16.81
N ASP A 407 9.62 8.66 -16.17
CA ASP A 407 8.58 9.66 -16.32
C ASP A 407 8.87 10.86 -15.41
N THR A 408 9.12 12.01 -16.04
CA THR A 408 9.51 13.25 -15.35
C THR A 408 8.36 13.90 -14.62
N ASP A 409 7.13 13.64 -15.01
CA ASP A 409 5.92 14.19 -14.43
C ASP A 409 5.50 13.36 -13.21
N LEU A 410 5.38 12.04 -13.35
CA LEU A 410 4.97 11.14 -12.27
C LEU A 410 6.13 10.67 -11.38
N LYS A 411 7.37 11.02 -11.71
CA LYS A 411 8.57 10.73 -10.90
C LYS A 411 8.76 9.23 -10.67
N GLY A 412 8.92 8.46 -11.73
CA GLY A 412 9.11 7.01 -11.65
C GLY A 412 9.49 6.35 -12.97
N ILE A 413 9.67 5.04 -12.93
CA ILE A 413 10.09 4.23 -14.07
C ILE A 413 8.86 3.66 -14.76
N ALA A 414 8.80 3.72 -16.10
CA ALA A 414 7.79 3.04 -16.87
C ALA A 414 8.42 2.27 -18.05
N ALA A 415 7.76 1.20 -18.50
CA ALA A 415 8.21 0.42 -19.65
C ALA A 415 7.87 1.12 -20.98
N GLN A 416 8.77 0.95 -21.98
CA GLN A 416 8.53 1.48 -23.34
C GLN A 416 7.28 0.88 -24.01
N THR A 417 6.98 -0.38 -23.69
CA THR A 417 5.76 -1.07 -24.13
C THR A 417 4.83 -1.20 -22.93
N ALA A 418 3.72 -0.46 -22.98
CA ALA A 418 2.72 -0.47 -21.92
C ALA A 418 1.87 -1.75 -21.92
N ALA A 419 1.46 -2.19 -20.74
CA ALA A 419 0.44 -3.21 -20.53
C ALA A 419 -0.37 -2.84 -19.29
N PHE A 420 -1.66 -3.06 -19.32
CA PHE A 420 -2.60 -2.82 -18.22
C PHE A 420 -2.58 -1.39 -17.63
N GLY A 421 -2.17 -0.38 -18.43
CA GLY A 421 -2.07 1.02 -17.97
C GLY A 421 -0.79 1.33 -17.20
N SER A 422 0.29 0.55 -17.41
CA SER A 422 1.56 0.76 -16.72
C SER A 422 2.25 2.08 -17.08
N GLU A 423 1.88 2.73 -18.20
CA GLU A 423 2.31 4.09 -18.54
C GLU A 423 1.74 5.15 -17.60
N ASP A 424 0.57 4.88 -17.00
CA ASP A 424 -0.07 5.67 -15.93
C ASP A 424 0.16 5.06 -14.55
N PHE A 425 1.19 4.24 -14.40
CA PHE A 425 1.68 3.60 -13.17
C PHE A 425 0.73 2.57 -12.55
N ASN A 426 -0.20 2.02 -13.33
CA ASN A 426 -0.96 0.86 -12.89
C ASN A 426 -0.04 -0.33 -12.68
N ASP A 427 -0.27 -1.07 -11.60
CA ASP A 427 0.27 -2.40 -11.32
C ASP A 427 1.81 -2.47 -11.21
N HIS A 428 2.51 -1.34 -11.01
CA HIS A 428 3.98 -1.29 -11.01
C HIS A 428 4.61 -2.30 -10.05
N HIS A 429 4.05 -2.48 -8.85
CA HIS A 429 4.58 -3.45 -7.90
C HIS A 429 4.39 -4.90 -8.37
N PHE A 430 3.34 -5.23 -9.14
CA PHE A 430 3.19 -6.54 -9.76
C PHE A 430 4.27 -6.73 -10.83
N HIS A 431 4.37 -5.80 -11.79
CA HIS A 431 5.31 -5.86 -12.89
C HIS A 431 6.76 -5.92 -12.41
N TYR A 432 7.18 -4.97 -11.58
CA TYR A 432 8.57 -4.86 -11.15
C TYR A 432 8.94 -5.87 -10.07
N GLY A 433 7.96 -6.34 -9.29
CA GLY A 433 8.13 -7.44 -8.36
C GLY A 433 8.69 -8.70 -9.02
N TYR A 434 8.19 -9.04 -10.20
CA TYR A 434 8.70 -10.17 -11.00
C TYR A 434 10.16 -9.96 -11.44
N PHE A 435 10.51 -8.76 -11.93
CA PHE A 435 11.89 -8.44 -12.32
C PHE A 435 12.84 -8.50 -11.13
N ILE A 436 12.46 -7.90 -10.01
CA ILE A 436 13.27 -7.84 -8.78
C ILE A 436 13.46 -9.25 -8.22
N TYR A 437 12.42 -10.08 -8.22
CA TYR A 437 12.52 -11.49 -7.84
C TYR A 437 13.50 -12.24 -8.74
N ALA A 438 13.38 -12.12 -10.07
CA ALA A 438 14.27 -12.76 -11.02
C ALA A 438 15.73 -12.30 -10.84
N ALA A 439 15.96 -11.00 -10.60
CA ALA A 439 17.28 -10.44 -10.30
C ALA A 439 17.84 -10.97 -8.98
N SER A 440 17.01 -11.14 -7.95
CA SER A 440 17.45 -11.67 -6.65
C SER A 440 17.96 -13.12 -6.76
N ILE A 441 17.25 -13.95 -7.53
CA ILE A 441 17.66 -15.34 -7.76
C ILE A 441 18.93 -15.41 -8.62
N LEU A 442 18.97 -14.64 -9.71
CA LEU A 442 20.19 -14.60 -10.54
C LEU A 442 21.40 -14.12 -9.73
N GLY A 443 21.24 -13.02 -8.97
CA GLY A 443 22.32 -12.46 -8.15
C GLY A 443 22.80 -13.37 -7.02
N LYS A 444 21.94 -14.25 -6.51
CA LYS A 444 22.33 -15.29 -5.53
C LYS A 444 23.37 -16.25 -6.10
N TYR A 445 23.32 -16.57 -7.40
CA TYR A 445 24.17 -17.53 -8.08
C TYR A 445 25.20 -16.88 -9.02
N ASP A 446 25.07 -15.59 -9.35
CA ASP A 446 25.96 -14.82 -10.21
C ASP A 446 26.27 -13.43 -9.63
N THR A 447 27.33 -13.35 -8.83
CA THR A 447 27.78 -12.08 -8.25
C THR A 447 28.22 -11.06 -9.31
N SER A 448 28.72 -11.51 -10.49
CA SER A 448 29.09 -10.60 -11.57
C SER A 448 27.90 -9.84 -12.15
N PHE A 449 26.71 -10.46 -12.15
CA PHE A 449 25.46 -9.77 -12.50
C PHE A 449 25.16 -8.64 -11.51
N VAL A 450 25.34 -8.89 -10.20
CA VAL A 450 25.10 -7.88 -9.17
C VAL A 450 26.06 -6.70 -9.35
N ASP A 451 27.35 -6.98 -9.57
CA ASP A 451 28.37 -5.93 -9.75
C ASP A 451 28.06 -5.03 -10.96
N GLU A 452 27.46 -5.59 -12.02
CA GLU A 452 27.23 -4.91 -13.29
C GLU A 452 25.84 -4.21 -13.37
N TYR A 453 24.77 -4.82 -12.80
CA TYR A 453 23.37 -4.39 -13.00
C TYR A 453 22.62 -4.01 -11.72
N LYS A 454 23.31 -3.94 -10.60
CA LYS A 454 22.68 -3.58 -9.31
C LYS A 454 21.93 -2.24 -9.38
N ASP A 455 22.48 -1.27 -10.06
CA ASP A 455 21.94 0.08 -10.10
C ASP A 455 20.63 0.12 -10.93
N GLU A 456 20.55 -0.63 -12.03
CA GLU A 456 19.34 -0.74 -12.86
C GLU A 456 18.22 -1.46 -12.10
N VAL A 457 18.52 -2.56 -11.38
CA VAL A 457 17.54 -3.23 -10.54
C VAL A 457 17.06 -2.32 -9.41
N ASN A 458 17.97 -1.56 -8.81
CA ASN A 458 17.65 -0.60 -7.76
C ASN A 458 16.73 0.53 -8.23
N LEU A 459 16.72 0.89 -9.52
CA LEU A 459 15.73 1.84 -10.05
C LEU A 459 14.30 1.28 -9.97
N LEU A 460 14.11 -0.01 -10.26
CA LEU A 460 12.81 -0.67 -10.12
C LEU A 460 12.41 -0.80 -8.64
N VAL A 461 13.37 -1.08 -7.77
CA VAL A 461 13.14 -1.10 -6.31
C VAL A 461 12.75 0.31 -5.83
N ALA A 462 13.47 1.35 -6.27
CA ALA A 462 13.16 2.73 -5.89
C ALA A 462 11.76 3.16 -6.33
N ASP A 463 11.27 2.66 -7.46
CA ASP A 463 9.93 2.97 -7.94
C ASP A 463 8.83 2.44 -7.01
N ILE A 464 8.96 1.20 -6.48
CA ILE A 464 7.87 0.56 -5.71
C ILE A 464 8.10 0.53 -4.20
N ALA A 465 9.35 0.60 -3.74
CA ALA A 465 9.72 0.31 -2.35
C ALA A 465 10.85 1.22 -1.81
N SER A 466 10.98 2.45 -2.34
CA SER A 466 11.94 3.42 -1.80
C SER A 466 11.64 3.70 -0.33
N TYR A 467 12.62 3.54 0.54
CA TYR A 467 12.53 3.84 1.99
C TYR A 467 13.19 5.19 2.34
N GLU A 468 13.76 5.87 1.37
CA GLU A 468 14.39 7.20 1.52
C GLU A 468 13.64 8.23 0.69
N THR A 469 13.69 9.48 1.13
CA THR A 469 13.12 10.61 0.38
C THR A 469 14.04 10.99 -0.77
N TYR A 470 13.58 10.79 -1.99
CA TYR A 470 14.24 11.28 -3.20
C TYR A 470 13.32 12.27 -3.92
N PRO A 471 13.87 13.35 -4.54
CA PRO A 471 13.10 14.20 -5.44
C PRO A 471 12.59 13.45 -6.68
N GLU A 472 13.25 12.33 -7.01
CA GLU A 472 13.00 11.52 -8.19
C GLU A 472 11.99 10.40 -7.97
N PHE A 473 11.76 9.98 -6.73
CA PHE A 473 10.83 8.89 -6.40
C PHE A 473 10.08 9.18 -5.09
N PRO A 474 8.78 8.93 -5.00
CA PRO A 474 8.05 8.97 -3.73
C PRO A 474 8.47 7.78 -2.84
N ILE A 475 8.42 7.97 -1.53
CA ILE A 475 8.65 6.90 -0.55
C ILE A 475 7.55 5.84 -0.72
N GLU A 476 7.94 4.55 -0.83
CA GLU A 476 7.02 3.40 -0.81
C GLU A 476 5.77 3.63 -1.67
N ARG A 477 5.97 4.05 -2.91
CA ARG A 477 4.93 4.54 -3.84
C ARG A 477 3.59 3.84 -3.69
N THR A 478 3.58 2.52 -3.78
CA THR A 478 2.36 1.72 -3.86
C THR A 478 1.78 1.34 -2.49
N TYR A 479 2.59 1.41 -1.42
CA TYR A 479 2.23 0.86 -0.12
C TYR A 479 1.53 1.89 0.78
N ASP A 480 0.42 1.48 1.40
CA ASP A 480 -0.35 2.24 2.37
C ASP A 480 -0.25 1.58 3.76
N PRO A 481 0.53 2.15 4.68
CA PRO A 481 0.74 1.55 6.00
C PRO A 481 -0.52 1.55 6.88
N TYR A 482 -1.46 2.50 6.70
CA TYR A 482 -2.71 2.48 7.45
C TYR A 482 -3.62 1.33 6.99
N SER A 483 -3.74 1.13 5.68
CA SER A 483 -4.49 0.00 5.12
C SER A 483 -3.71 -1.31 5.22
N ALA A 484 -2.40 -1.26 5.49
CA ALA A 484 -1.47 -2.39 5.57
C ALA A 484 -1.45 -3.24 4.28
N HIS A 485 -1.65 -2.58 3.12
CA HIS A 485 -1.59 -3.17 1.79
C HIS A 485 -1.29 -2.10 0.72
N SER A 486 -1.02 -2.55 -0.48
CA SER A 486 -0.71 -1.69 -1.63
C SER A 486 -1.96 -1.31 -2.42
N TRP A 487 -1.86 -0.21 -3.18
CA TRP A 487 -2.83 0.23 -4.15
C TRP A 487 -2.29 0.06 -5.58
N ALA A 488 -3.10 -0.52 -6.47
CA ALA A 488 -2.69 -0.91 -7.81
C ALA A 488 -2.78 0.22 -8.83
N ALA A 489 -3.84 1.04 -8.80
CA ALA A 489 -4.04 2.07 -9.81
C ALA A 489 -3.17 3.31 -9.56
N GLY A 490 -2.34 3.66 -10.54
CA GLY A 490 -1.49 4.85 -10.46
C GLY A 490 -2.30 6.12 -10.29
N LEU A 491 -3.22 6.38 -11.19
CA LEU A 491 -4.05 7.58 -11.19
C LEU A 491 -5.40 7.43 -10.47
N SER A 492 -5.80 6.20 -10.13
CA SER A 492 -7.06 5.88 -9.43
C SER A 492 -8.32 6.51 -10.06
N PRO A 493 -8.71 6.15 -11.30
CA PRO A 493 -9.86 6.73 -11.99
C PRO A 493 -11.21 6.14 -11.55
N PHE A 494 -11.35 5.77 -10.27
CA PHE A 494 -12.52 5.07 -9.73
C PHE A 494 -13.25 5.89 -8.66
N GLN A 495 -14.59 5.94 -8.76
CA GLN A 495 -15.44 6.62 -7.77
C GLN A 495 -15.42 5.94 -6.39
N ASP A 496 -15.07 4.66 -6.35
CA ASP A 496 -14.97 3.86 -5.12
C ASP A 496 -13.58 3.98 -4.44
N GLY A 497 -12.71 4.88 -4.94
CA GLY A 497 -11.32 5.06 -4.47
C GLY A 497 -10.33 4.15 -5.20
N ASN A 498 -9.06 4.19 -4.82
CA ASN A 498 -8.04 3.32 -5.40
C ASN A 498 -8.34 1.85 -5.14
N ASN A 499 -7.77 0.96 -5.95
CA ASN A 499 -8.06 -0.48 -5.90
C ASN A 499 -6.82 -1.34 -5.63
N GLN A 500 -7.08 -2.57 -5.23
CA GLN A 500 -6.12 -3.67 -5.20
C GLN A 500 -6.83 -4.96 -5.60
N GLU A 501 -6.36 -5.61 -6.67
CA GLU A 501 -6.88 -6.87 -7.16
C GLU A 501 -6.03 -8.05 -6.67
N SER A 502 -4.77 -8.10 -7.07
CA SER A 502 -3.86 -9.22 -6.81
C SER A 502 -3.05 -9.01 -5.53
N SER A 503 -3.63 -9.36 -4.37
CA SER A 503 -2.91 -9.27 -3.09
C SER A 503 -1.70 -10.21 -3.03
N SER A 504 -1.72 -11.31 -3.78
CA SER A 504 -0.61 -12.27 -3.85
C SER A 504 0.56 -11.79 -4.70
N GLU A 505 0.34 -11.06 -5.79
CA GLU A 505 1.42 -10.41 -6.54
C GLU A 505 2.08 -9.29 -5.72
N ALA A 506 1.30 -8.55 -4.94
CA ALA A 506 1.82 -7.52 -4.04
C ALA A 506 2.77 -8.09 -2.99
N LEU A 507 2.37 -9.14 -2.27
CA LEU A 507 3.25 -9.76 -1.28
C LEU A 507 4.51 -10.36 -1.93
N ASN A 508 4.40 -10.92 -3.14
CA ASN A 508 5.56 -11.44 -3.88
C ASN A 508 6.52 -10.34 -4.34
N ALA A 509 6.01 -9.15 -4.66
CA ALA A 509 6.85 -8.00 -4.97
C ALA A 509 7.77 -7.66 -3.79
N TYR A 510 7.23 -7.59 -2.57
CA TYR A 510 8.01 -7.27 -1.38
C TYR A 510 8.87 -8.44 -0.89
N ASN A 511 8.46 -9.69 -1.16
CA ASN A 511 9.34 -10.84 -1.04
C ASN A 511 10.58 -10.69 -1.94
N GLY A 512 10.38 -10.33 -3.21
CA GLY A 512 11.46 -10.05 -4.16
C GLY A 512 12.38 -8.93 -3.70
N VAL A 513 11.82 -7.81 -3.20
CA VAL A 513 12.60 -6.68 -2.64
C VAL A 513 13.48 -7.14 -1.46
N ALA A 514 12.93 -7.93 -0.54
CA ALA A 514 13.67 -8.39 0.63
C ALA A 514 14.76 -9.41 0.26
N LEU A 515 14.52 -10.29 -0.72
CA LEU A 515 15.51 -11.21 -1.27
C LEU A 515 16.63 -10.46 -2.02
N TRP A 516 16.28 -9.46 -2.84
CA TRP A 516 17.27 -8.62 -3.52
C TRP A 516 18.15 -7.86 -2.52
N ALA A 517 17.54 -7.34 -1.46
CA ALA A 517 18.26 -6.66 -0.39
C ALA A 517 19.30 -7.55 0.29
N ASP A 518 19.00 -8.85 0.46
CA ASP A 518 19.98 -9.83 0.96
C ASP A 518 21.16 -9.99 0.00
N VAL A 519 20.88 -10.12 -1.29
CA VAL A 519 21.89 -10.28 -2.33
C VAL A 519 22.86 -9.11 -2.38
N ILE A 520 22.36 -7.87 -2.27
CA ILE A 520 23.20 -6.67 -2.28
C ILE A 520 23.72 -6.25 -0.90
N GLY A 521 23.38 -6.99 0.16
CA GLY A 521 23.82 -6.73 1.54
C GLY A 521 23.19 -5.49 2.19
N ASN A 522 22.08 -4.96 1.66
CA ASN A 522 21.39 -3.79 2.22
C ASN A 522 20.39 -4.18 3.29
N LYS A 523 20.77 -4.00 4.55
CA LYS A 523 19.96 -4.40 5.72
C LYS A 523 18.72 -3.53 5.92
N THR A 524 18.81 -2.25 5.60
CA THR A 524 17.67 -1.32 5.73
C THR A 524 16.59 -1.65 4.71
N LEU A 525 16.96 -1.84 3.45
CA LEU A 525 16.04 -2.28 2.41
C LEU A 525 15.41 -3.64 2.74
N LYS A 526 16.18 -4.59 3.30
CA LYS A 526 15.67 -5.89 3.74
C LYS A 526 14.56 -5.72 4.78
N LYS A 527 14.80 -4.94 5.83
CA LYS A 527 13.79 -4.67 6.86
C LYS A 527 12.55 -4.00 6.29
N ASN A 528 12.71 -3.04 5.38
CA ASN A 528 11.61 -2.37 4.72
C ASN A 528 10.78 -3.36 3.88
N GLY A 529 11.42 -4.14 3.00
CA GLY A 529 10.75 -5.18 2.20
C GLY A 529 10.05 -6.24 3.06
N GLN A 530 10.69 -6.67 4.14
CA GLN A 530 10.13 -7.67 5.06
C GLN A 530 8.93 -7.12 5.87
N TRP A 531 8.97 -5.84 6.25
CA TRP A 531 7.84 -5.16 6.88
C TRP A 531 6.63 -5.10 5.92
N MET A 532 6.82 -4.66 4.68
CA MET A 532 5.76 -4.62 3.67
C MET A 532 5.22 -6.03 3.36
N LEU A 533 6.10 -7.02 3.15
CA LEU A 533 5.72 -8.43 2.96
C LEU A 533 4.85 -8.96 4.10
N SER A 534 5.23 -8.69 5.35
CA SER A 534 4.50 -9.17 6.53
C SER A 534 3.09 -8.59 6.60
N ASN A 535 2.96 -7.29 6.35
CA ASN A 535 1.68 -6.60 6.37
C ASN A 535 0.77 -7.02 5.20
N GLU A 536 1.29 -7.09 3.97
CA GLU A 536 0.53 -7.60 2.81
C GLU A 536 0.03 -9.01 3.05
N THR A 537 0.89 -9.91 3.57
CA THR A 537 0.51 -11.30 3.85
C THR A 537 -0.63 -11.39 4.88
N ALA A 538 -0.54 -10.63 5.96
CA ALA A 538 -1.57 -10.61 7.01
C ALA A 538 -2.89 -10.02 6.50
N THR A 539 -2.83 -8.94 5.72
CA THR A 539 -4.01 -8.27 5.17
C THR A 539 -4.65 -9.11 4.05
N ALA A 540 -3.84 -9.73 3.18
CA ALA A 540 -4.33 -10.67 2.17
C ALA A 540 -5.12 -11.84 2.81
N ALA A 541 -4.66 -12.36 3.95
CA ALA A 541 -5.37 -13.41 4.68
C ALA A 541 -6.74 -12.95 5.19
N THR A 542 -6.83 -11.76 5.76
CA THR A 542 -8.00 -11.28 6.52
C THR A 542 -8.97 -10.44 5.70
N ALA A 543 -8.46 -9.62 4.75
CA ALA A 543 -9.29 -8.73 3.97
C ALA A 543 -9.69 -9.32 2.60
N TRP A 544 -8.88 -10.19 1.98
CA TRP A 544 -9.18 -10.80 0.68
C TRP A 544 -9.65 -12.24 0.80
N ARG A 545 -8.87 -13.12 1.45
CA ARG A 545 -9.17 -14.55 1.48
C ARG A 545 -10.17 -14.99 2.57
N SER A 546 -10.29 -14.23 3.67
CA SER A 546 -11.21 -14.58 4.77
C SER A 546 -12.02 -13.35 5.17
N VAL A 547 -13.08 -13.05 4.41
CA VAL A 547 -13.96 -11.91 4.66
C VAL A 547 -14.74 -12.12 5.94
N ASP A 548 -14.52 -11.27 6.95
CA ASP A 548 -15.35 -11.27 8.17
C ASP A 548 -16.73 -10.63 7.87
N THR A 549 -17.77 -11.43 7.99
CA THR A 549 -19.17 -11.02 7.79
C THR A 549 -19.97 -11.04 9.09
N SER A 550 -19.30 -11.01 10.25
CA SER A 550 -19.94 -11.02 11.58
C SER A 550 -20.78 -9.76 11.86
N ALA A 551 -20.40 -8.62 11.28
CA ALA A 551 -21.18 -7.40 11.34
C ALA A 551 -22.49 -7.56 10.55
N LYS A 552 -23.63 -7.18 11.15
CA LYS A 552 -24.97 -7.38 10.55
C LYS A 552 -25.10 -6.80 9.13
N TYR A 553 -24.47 -5.64 8.87
CA TYR A 553 -24.53 -4.97 7.56
C TYR A 553 -23.65 -5.65 6.50
N LEU A 554 -22.76 -6.59 6.90
CA LEU A 554 -21.94 -7.42 6.01
C LEU A 554 -22.49 -8.85 5.82
N ALA A 555 -23.51 -9.25 6.57
CA ALA A 555 -23.99 -10.63 6.66
C ALA A 555 -24.53 -11.19 5.34
N ASN A 556 -24.91 -10.34 4.38
CA ASN A 556 -25.39 -10.79 3.08
C ASN A 556 -24.25 -11.18 2.11
N TYR A 557 -23.01 -10.85 2.42
CA TYR A 557 -21.87 -11.24 1.60
C TYR A 557 -21.53 -12.72 1.82
N THR A 558 -21.68 -13.54 0.79
CA THR A 558 -21.52 -15.00 0.88
C THR A 558 -20.48 -15.57 -0.07
N SER A 559 -19.82 -14.71 -0.84
CA SER A 559 -18.74 -15.11 -1.73
C SER A 559 -17.52 -15.61 -0.97
N PRO A 560 -16.74 -16.54 -1.55
CA PRO A 560 -15.65 -17.21 -0.84
C PRO A 560 -14.45 -16.30 -0.53
N VAL A 561 -14.25 -15.25 -1.32
CA VAL A 561 -13.18 -14.27 -1.21
C VAL A 561 -13.69 -12.90 -1.67
N ALA A 562 -13.02 -11.81 -1.29
CA ALA A 562 -13.18 -10.50 -1.92
C ALA A 562 -12.03 -10.32 -2.91
N SER A 563 -12.27 -10.59 -4.20
CA SER A 563 -11.19 -10.65 -5.18
C SER A 563 -10.65 -9.28 -5.56
N LEU A 564 -11.50 -8.25 -5.50
CA LEU A 564 -11.16 -6.88 -5.84
C LEU A 564 -11.67 -5.95 -4.74
N SER A 565 -10.76 -5.17 -4.15
CA SER A 565 -11.05 -4.21 -3.10
C SER A 565 -10.71 -2.79 -3.56
N PHE A 566 -11.57 -1.84 -3.18
CA PHE A 566 -11.40 -0.40 -3.36
C PHE A 566 -11.43 0.29 -1.99
N GLY A 567 -11.14 1.58 -1.96
CA GLY A 567 -11.27 2.36 -0.74
C GLY A 567 -12.67 2.29 -0.09
N GLY A 568 -13.74 2.35 -0.90
CA GLY A 568 -15.13 2.32 -0.46
C GLY A 568 -15.94 1.09 -0.89
N LYS A 569 -15.31 0.02 -1.43
CA LYS A 569 -16.03 -1.15 -1.95
C LYS A 569 -15.17 -2.39 -1.95
N ARG A 570 -15.81 -3.55 -1.75
CA ARG A 570 -15.18 -4.87 -1.90
C ARG A 570 -16.10 -5.77 -2.71
N THR A 571 -15.53 -6.55 -3.65
CA THR A 571 -16.39 -7.34 -4.56
C THR A 571 -15.74 -8.66 -4.97
N TYR A 572 -16.57 -9.65 -5.24
CA TYR A 572 -16.19 -10.93 -5.85
C TYR A 572 -16.21 -10.79 -7.38
N SER A 573 -15.22 -10.08 -7.90
CA SER A 573 -15.03 -9.83 -9.34
C SER A 573 -13.55 -9.64 -9.66
N THR A 574 -13.21 -9.69 -10.95
CA THR A 574 -11.90 -9.29 -11.47
C THR A 574 -12.11 -8.34 -12.65
N PHE A 575 -11.06 -7.65 -13.09
CA PHE A 575 -11.12 -6.80 -14.27
C PHE A 575 -11.10 -7.57 -15.59
N PHE A 576 -10.65 -8.84 -15.58
CA PHE A 576 -10.34 -9.60 -16.80
C PHE A 576 -11.24 -10.83 -17.02
N SER A 577 -12.01 -11.29 -16.04
CA SER A 577 -12.82 -12.52 -16.18
C SER A 577 -14.00 -12.57 -15.21
N ASP A 578 -15.09 -13.18 -15.66
CA ASP A 578 -16.27 -13.47 -14.82
C ASP A 578 -16.25 -14.89 -14.22
N GLU A 579 -15.26 -15.72 -14.54
CA GLU A 579 -15.17 -17.08 -14.04
C GLU A 579 -14.78 -17.13 -12.56
N SER A 580 -15.36 -18.05 -11.79
CA SER A 580 -15.11 -18.17 -10.35
C SER A 580 -13.68 -18.60 -10.02
N ASN A 581 -13.06 -19.46 -10.87
CA ASN A 581 -11.69 -19.90 -10.73
C ASN A 581 -10.69 -18.74 -10.84
N THR A 582 -10.92 -17.77 -11.74
CA THR A 582 -10.05 -16.60 -11.85
C THR A 582 -10.20 -15.65 -10.66
N LYS A 583 -11.42 -15.52 -10.10
CA LYS A 583 -11.68 -14.70 -8.91
C LYS A 583 -10.99 -15.22 -7.64
N LEU A 584 -10.83 -16.52 -7.51
CA LEU A 584 -9.99 -17.11 -6.45
C LEU A 584 -8.51 -17.12 -6.85
N GLY A 585 -8.22 -17.51 -8.09
CA GLY A 585 -6.85 -17.66 -8.59
C GLY A 585 -6.03 -16.38 -8.55
N ILE A 586 -6.65 -15.21 -8.80
CA ILE A 586 -5.94 -13.91 -8.73
C ILE A 586 -5.43 -13.59 -7.31
N GLN A 587 -5.96 -14.24 -6.26
CA GLN A 587 -5.45 -14.14 -4.90
C GLN A 587 -4.33 -15.14 -4.59
N LEU A 588 -3.90 -15.91 -5.59
CA LEU A 588 -2.92 -16.99 -5.47
C LEU A 588 -1.73 -16.84 -6.42
N ILE A 589 -1.84 -16.02 -7.45
CA ILE A 589 -0.83 -15.83 -8.49
C ILE A 589 0.28 -14.86 -8.04
N PRO A 590 1.56 -15.19 -8.29
CA PRO A 590 2.09 -16.56 -8.40
C PRO A 590 2.22 -17.16 -7.00
N MET A 591 1.90 -18.45 -6.83
CA MET A 591 2.20 -19.13 -5.57
C MET A 591 3.70 -19.15 -5.34
N SER A 592 4.14 -18.80 -4.13
CA SER A 592 5.55 -18.76 -3.74
C SER A 592 5.75 -19.34 -2.34
N PRO A 593 6.98 -19.70 -1.92
CA PRO A 593 7.23 -20.33 -0.63
C PRO A 593 6.72 -19.54 0.58
N VAL A 594 6.69 -18.21 0.53
CA VAL A 594 6.11 -17.38 1.61
C VAL A 594 4.59 -17.59 1.76
N MET A 595 3.93 -18.10 0.72
CA MET A 595 2.49 -18.40 0.72
C MET A 595 2.14 -19.75 1.38
N GLU A 596 3.12 -20.52 1.86
CA GLU A 596 2.83 -21.62 2.77
C GLU A 596 2.10 -21.18 4.04
N THR A 597 2.24 -19.91 4.42
CA THR A 597 1.43 -19.28 5.48
C THR A 597 -0.07 -19.37 5.23
N PHE A 598 -0.51 -19.56 3.97
CA PHE A 598 -1.92 -19.75 3.61
C PHE A 598 -2.51 -21.07 4.13
N LYS A 599 -1.69 -21.98 4.65
CA LYS A 599 -2.16 -23.15 5.44
C LYS A 599 -3.07 -22.73 6.59
N THR A 600 -2.91 -21.51 7.11
CA THR A 600 -3.79 -20.95 8.14
C THR A 600 -5.24 -20.76 7.69
N ASP A 601 -5.51 -20.75 6.37
CA ASP A 601 -6.87 -20.75 5.83
C ASP A 601 -7.61 -22.08 6.12
N GLY A 602 -6.87 -23.14 6.46
CA GLY A 602 -7.37 -24.39 7.05
C GLY A 602 -8.52 -25.04 6.24
N ALA A 603 -9.60 -25.43 6.94
CA ALA A 603 -10.78 -26.01 6.31
C ALA A 603 -11.44 -25.08 5.27
N GLY A 604 -11.23 -23.78 5.37
CA GLY A 604 -11.72 -22.80 4.41
C GLY A 604 -11.14 -22.96 3.00
N ILE A 605 -9.95 -23.58 2.84
CA ILE A 605 -9.38 -23.89 1.51
C ILE A 605 -10.34 -24.78 0.71
N LYS A 606 -10.78 -25.90 1.30
CA LYS A 606 -11.70 -26.84 0.64
C LYS A 606 -13.05 -26.21 0.35
N ASP A 607 -13.58 -25.41 1.28
CA ASP A 607 -14.84 -24.69 1.09
C ASP A 607 -14.77 -23.71 -0.09
N LYS A 608 -13.69 -22.92 -0.19
CA LYS A 608 -13.48 -21.98 -1.29
C LYS A 608 -13.36 -22.69 -2.65
N LEU A 609 -12.65 -23.81 -2.70
CA LEU A 609 -12.51 -24.63 -3.92
C LEU A 609 -13.82 -25.31 -4.31
N ALA A 610 -14.61 -25.78 -3.35
CA ALA A 610 -15.91 -26.37 -3.60
C ALA A 610 -16.97 -25.39 -4.12
N LYS A 611 -16.79 -24.09 -3.84
CA LYS A 611 -17.67 -23.00 -4.34
C LYS A 611 -17.35 -22.53 -5.75
N GLN A 612 -16.32 -23.12 -6.41
CA GLN A 612 -16.04 -22.79 -7.81
C GLN A 612 -17.06 -23.45 -8.74
N ASP A 613 -17.42 -22.78 -9.84
CA ASP A 613 -18.42 -23.27 -10.81
C ASP A 613 -18.01 -24.61 -11.42
N LYS A 614 -16.70 -24.86 -11.56
CA LYS A 614 -16.09 -26.10 -12.05
C LYS A 614 -15.29 -26.77 -10.94
N ALA A 615 -15.90 -26.96 -9.76
CA ALA A 615 -15.24 -27.58 -8.62
C ALA A 615 -14.51 -28.88 -8.99
N ASN A 616 -13.29 -29.07 -8.46
CA ASN A 616 -12.38 -30.18 -8.74
C ASN A 616 -11.90 -30.32 -10.21
N ASN A 617 -12.17 -29.34 -11.06
CA ASN A 617 -11.56 -29.25 -12.39
C ASN A 617 -10.44 -28.20 -12.36
N TYR A 618 -9.20 -28.64 -12.51
CA TYR A 618 -8.01 -27.78 -12.54
C TYR A 618 -7.52 -27.50 -13.97
N ASN A 619 -8.20 -28.03 -15.00
CA ASN A 619 -7.99 -27.67 -16.40
C ASN A 619 -8.85 -26.46 -16.76
N VAL A 620 -8.55 -25.34 -16.12
CA VAL A 620 -9.17 -24.02 -16.25
C VAL A 620 -8.11 -22.93 -16.05
N ALA A 621 -8.39 -21.71 -16.47
CA ALA A 621 -7.47 -20.58 -16.25
C ALA A 621 -7.13 -20.44 -14.74
N LEU A 622 -5.85 -20.30 -14.39
CA LEU A 622 -5.30 -20.27 -13.03
C LEU A 622 -5.58 -21.56 -12.22
N GLY A 623 -5.95 -22.65 -12.88
CA GLY A 623 -6.29 -23.92 -12.23
C GLY A 623 -5.09 -24.60 -11.56
N ASP A 624 -3.89 -24.38 -12.06
CA ASP A 624 -2.63 -24.80 -11.46
C ASP A 624 -2.42 -24.19 -10.07
N TYR A 625 -2.68 -22.90 -9.90
CA TYR A 625 -2.62 -22.23 -8.58
C TYR A 625 -3.73 -22.71 -7.64
N LEU A 626 -4.93 -22.99 -8.15
CA LEU A 626 -5.97 -23.62 -7.34
C LEU A 626 -5.54 -25.01 -6.83
N LEU A 627 -4.80 -25.75 -7.67
CA LEU A 627 -4.27 -27.06 -7.31
C LEU A 627 -3.15 -26.94 -6.27
N MET A 628 -2.26 -25.96 -6.41
CA MET A 628 -1.24 -25.62 -5.40
C MET A 628 -1.88 -25.21 -4.06
N TYR A 629 -2.99 -24.46 -4.11
CA TYR A 629 -3.73 -24.07 -2.92
C TYR A 629 -4.41 -25.28 -2.24
N LEU A 630 -4.97 -26.22 -3.02
CA LEU A 630 -5.50 -27.48 -2.48
C LEU A 630 -4.43 -28.25 -1.70
N ALA A 631 -3.19 -28.30 -2.21
CA ALA A 631 -2.10 -29.04 -1.59
C ALA A 631 -1.79 -28.57 -0.16
N LEU A 632 -2.02 -27.30 0.17
CA LEU A 632 -1.87 -26.75 1.53
C LEU A 632 -2.80 -27.41 2.56
N SER A 633 -3.91 -28.02 2.13
CA SER A 633 -4.89 -28.66 3.01
C SER A 633 -5.13 -30.14 2.74
N ASP A 634 -4.75 -30.63 1.55
CA ASP A 634 -4.95 -32.03 1.13
C ASP A 634 -3.96 -32.40 0.03
N LYS A 635 -2.72 -32.67 0.41
CA LYS A 635 -1.65 -33.14 -0.50
C LYS A 635 -2.09 -34.35 -1.33
N LYS A 636 -2.76 -35.33 -0.69
CA LYS A 636 -3.18 -36.56 -1.38
C LYS A 636 -4.16 -36.27 -2.51
N ALA A 637 -5.15 -35.41 -2.28
CA ALA A 637 -6.09 -34.99 -3.31
C ALA A 637 -5.40 -34.19 -4.42
N ALA A 638 -4.44 -33.33 -4.06
CA ALA A 638 -3.66 -32.54 -5.01
C ALA A 638 -2.78 -33.41 -5.90
N VAL A 639 -2.07 -34.40 -5.35
CA VAL A 639 -1.28 -35.38 -6.12
C VAL A 639 -2.18 -36.15 -7.10
N ALA A 640 -3.34 -36.64 -6.66
CA ALA A 640 -4.26 -37.36 -7.53
C ALA A 640 -4.86 -36.48 -8.65
N ALA A 641 -4.93 -35.17 -8.46
CA ALA A 641 -5.40 -34.22 -9.47
C ALA A 641 -4.28 -33.78 -10.44
N LEU A 642 -3.03 -33.69 -9.97
CA LEU A 642 -1.86 -33.30 -10.75
C LEU A 642 -1.68 -34.17 -12.02
N ASP A 643 -1.89 -35.48 -11.91
CA ASP A 643 -1.77 -36.41 -13.04
C ASP A 643 -2.83 -36.19 -14.15
N ARG A 644 -3.89 -35.48 -13.85
CA ARG A 644 -4.97 -35.16 -14.80
C ARG A 644 -4.89 -33.75 -15.36
N GLN A 645 -4.05 -32.88 -14.77
CA GLN A 645 -3.89 -31.54 -15.27
C GLN A 645 -2.97 -31.51 -16.49
N THR A 646 -3.39 -30.82 -17.54
CA THR A 646 -2.63 -30.68 -18.80
C THR A 646 -1.83 -29.38 -18.78
N ASP A 647 -0.70 -29.36 -19.51
CA ASP A 647 0.21 -28.22 -19.54
C ASP A 647 -0.42 -26.97 -20.15
N GLU A 648 -1.45 -27.11 -20.99
CA GLU A 648 -2.24 -26.01 -21.57
C GLU A 648 -2.86 -25.09 -20.51
N PHE A 649 -3.09 -25.61 -19.29
CA PHE A 649 -3.69 -24.88 -18.18
C PHE A 649 -2.69 -24.54 -17.07
N ILE A 650 -1.40 -24.61 -17.36
CA ILE A 650 -0.36 -24.02 -16.51
C ILE A 650 -0.19 -22.56 -16.90
N ASP A 651 -0.29 -21.66 -15.93
CA ASP A 651 -0.16 -20.21 -16.15
C ASP A 651 1.25 -19.83 -16.64
N ASP A 652 1.35 -18.75 -17.41
CA ASP A 652 2.62 -18.24 -17.95
C ASP A 652 3.69 -17.92 -16.89
N GLY A 653 3.29 -17.71 -15.65
CA GLY A 653 4.18 -17.49 -14.50
C GLY A 653 4.56 -18.77 -13.74
N ASN A 654 4.09 -19.94 -14.17
CA ASN A 654 4.31 -21.22 -13.51
C ASN A 654 4.94 -22.26 -14.47
N THR A 655 5.29 -23.43 -13.95
CA THR A 655 5.83 -24.57 -14.71
C THR A 655 5.33 -25.89 -14.12
N ARG A 656 5.37 -26.96 -14.91
CA ARG A 656 5.09 -28.32 -14.41
C ARG A 656 6.04 -28.70 -13.27
N THR A 657 7.30 -28.33 -13.41
CA THR A 657 8.35 -28.52 -12.39
C THR A 657 7.94 -27.91 -11.05
N TYR A 658 7.61 -26.61 -11.05
CA TYR A 658 7.30 -25.90 -9.80
C TYR A 658 5.98 -26.38 -9.20
N LEU A 659 4.96 -26.57 -10.02
CA LEU A 659 3.67 -27.12 -9.60
C LEU A 659 3.84 -28.47 -8.88
N ARG A 660 4.61 -29.40 -9.48
CA ARG A 660 4.89 -30.72 -8.87
C ARG A 660 5.70 -30.59 -7.61
N ALA A 661 6.80 -29.84 -7.64
CA ALA A 661 7.67 -29.61 -6.49
C ALA A 661 6.88 -29.01 -5.31
N TRP A 662 6.06 -28.00 -5.58
CA TRP A 662 5.18 -27.41 -4.57
C TRP A 662 4.25 -28.42 -3.91
N ILE A 663 3.52 -29.20 -4.71
CA ILE A 663 2.56 -30.20 -4.20
C ILE A 663 3.28 -31.27 -3.38
N TYR A 664 4.45 -31.74 -3.83
CA TYR A 664 5.18 -32.80 -3.15
C TYR A 664 5.83 -32.36 -1.84
N THR A 665 6.21 -31.08 -1.72
CA THR A 665 6.79 -30.54 -0.47
C THR A 665 5.76 -30.25 0.62
N GLN A 666 4.46 -30.27 0.31
CA GLN A 666 3.43 -30.08 1.33
C GLN A 666 3.31 -31.32 2.26
N ASP A 667 2.80 -31.11 3.48
CA ASP A 667 2.62 -32.14 4.51
C ASP A 667 1.34 -32.96 4.31
#